data_ba44a3014e4aa4380e6073b717725f1c
#
_entry.id   ba44a3014e4aa4380e6073b717725f1c
#
_cell.length_a   1.000
_cell.length_b   1.000
_cell.length_c   1.000
_cell.angle_alpha   90.00
_cell.angle_beta   90.00
_cell.angle_gamma   90.00
#
_symmetry.space_group_name_H-M   'P 1'
#
loop_
_entity.id
_entity.type
_entity.pdbx_description
1 polymer ?
#
loop_
_entity_poly.entity_id
_entity_poly.type
_entity_poly.pdbx_seq_one_letter_code
_entity_poly.pdbx_strand_id
1 'polypeptide(L)'
;MGVTSQKRRAIYRATAKALASLHSANVDSIGLGNYGRRNDYCKRQIERWAKQYVASTSEGKPASNPKMFALIDWLRNQIPPEDSSGATGGLVHGDFRIDNLVFHPTEDRVIGILDWELSTLGNQMCDVAYSCMPYIADIGPEKVHEGIEHFGLPEGIPSLPEYLADYCSLARRKWPVAEWKFYVAFSFFRAASIYAGVYNRWVKGNASGGERARHTEVLTNGLIDTAWKFIEHKSVLPQHPPSDANAQDYSKELPNGNDIQELSNQGKFVPNQKVLVLRNKLIKFMEEHIYPMENEFYKLAQSDSRWTVHPVEEKLKEMAKKEGLWNLWIPLDSAVRARNLLFDGSNNYHSSDANDLLLGAGLTNLEYGYLCEIMGRSLWAPQVFNCGAPDTGNMEVLLRYGNKEQLQEWLIPLLEGTIRSGFAMTEPHVASSDATNIECSIKRQGDSYIINGTKWWTSGAMDPRCRILIVMGKTDFNAAKHKQQSMILVDVKTPGIHIKRPLTVFGFDDAPHGHAEITFENVCVPAKNIILGEGRGFEIAQGRLGPGRLHHCMRLIGVAERGMHMMVQRAVSRRTFGKLIAQHGSFISDMAKCRIELESTRLLVLEAADQLDRHGNKKARGILAMAKVATPNMALKVLDMAIQVHGAAGVSSDTVLAHLWAASRTLRIADGPDEVHLGTIAKLELQKAKL
;
A
#
# COMPACT_ATOMS: atom_id res chain seq x y z
N MET A 1 -33.59 6.80 -0.64
CA MET A 1 -33.83 8.14 -1.25
C MET A 1 -32.68 8.51 -2.18
N GLY A 2 -32.95 9.00 -3.38
CA GLY A 2 -32.03 9.87 -4.11
C GLY A 2 -31.08 9.27 -5.15
N VAL A 3 -31.17 7.99 -5.53
CA VAL A 3 -30.40 7.49 -6.64
C VAL A 3 -31.25 7.53 -7.93
N THR A 4 -30.75 8.22 -8.98
CA THR A 4 -31.44 8.32 -10.27
C THR A 4 -31.60 6.95 -10.93
N SER A 5 -32.57 6.78 -11.85
CA SER A 5 -32.77 5.54 -12.59
C SER A 5 -31.51 5.10 -13.34
N GLN A 6 -30.81 6.05 -13.98
CA GLN A 6 -29.55 5.80 -14.65
C GLN A 6 -28.48 5.27 -13.67
N LYS A 7 -28.34 5.86 -12.50
CA LYS A 7 -27.36 5.43 -11.48
C LYS A 7 -27.73 4.06 -10.91
N ARG A 8 -29.04 3.74 -10.74
CA ARG A 8 -29.48 2.40 -10.35
C ARG A 8 -29.07 1.34 -11.36
N ARG A 9 -29.29 1.59 -12.65
CA ARG A 9 -28.89 0.66 -13.74
C ARG A 9 -27.37 0.46 -13.74
N ALA A 10 -26.61 1.52 -13.57
CA ALA A 10 -25.17 1.46 -13.46
C ALA A 10 -24.66 0.63 -12.27
N ILE A 11 -25.33 0.74 -11.08
CA ILE A 11 -25.02 -0.05 -9.89
C ILE A 11 -25.25 -1.54 -10.16
N TYR A 12 -26.40 -1.95 -10.74
CA TYR A 12 -26.67 -3.36 -11.05
C TYR A 12 -25.70 -3.91 -12.10
N ARG A 13 -25.34 -3.12 -13.11
CA ARG A 13 -24.29 -3.49 -14.08
C ARG A 13 -22.94 -3.69 -13.42
N ALA A 14 -22.53 -2.76 -12.56
CA ALA A 14 -21.28 -2.87 -11.81
C ALA A 14 -21.27 -4.10 -10.90
N THR A 15 -22.42 -4.47 -10.30
CA THR A 15 -22.58 -5.68 -9.50
C THR A 15 -22.38 -6.95 -10.36
N ALA A 16 -23.05 -7.03 -11.53
CA ALA A 16 -22.89 -8.17 -12.45
C ALA A 16 -21.44 -8.28 -12.95
N LYS A 17 -20.79 -7.15 -13.27
CA LYS A 17 -19.39 -7.09 -13.70
C LYS A 17 -18.44 -7.57 -12.60
N ALA A 18 -18.63 -7.15 -11.36
CA ALA A 18 -17.81 -7.57 -10.22
C ALA A 18 -17.92 -9.09 -9.98
N LEU A 19 -19.15 -9.64 -10.04
CA LEU A 19 -19.39 -11.08 -9.87
C LEU A 19 -18.77 -11.88 -11.04
N ALA A 20 -18.94 -11.42 -12.28
CA ALA A 20 -18.34 -12.05 -13.45
C ALA A 20 -16.81 -12.05 -13.40
N SER A 21 -16.21 -10.94 -12.97
CA SER A 21 -14.76 -10.83 -12.78
C SER A 21 -14.26 -11.79 -11.71
N LEU A 22 -14.94 -11.85 -10.56
CA LEU A 22 -14.63 -12.82 -9.49
C LEU A 22 -14.64 -14.26 -10.03
N HIS A 23 -15.66 -14.62 -10.78
CA HIS A 23 -15.83 -15.96 -11.33
C HIS A 23 -14.92 -16.30 -12.51
N SER A 24 -14.32 -15.29 -13.14
CA SER A 24 -13.34 -15.48 -14.23
C SER A 24 -11.91 -15.67 -13.69
N ALA A 25 -11.69 -15.53 -12.37
CA ALA A 25 -10.39 -15.69 -11.75
C ALA A 25 -9.82 -17.11 -11.95
N ASN A 26 -8.62 -17.20 -12.50
CA ASN A 26 -7.88 -18.46 -12.49
C ASN A 26 -7.27 -18.69 -11.11
N VAL A 27 -7.95 -19.52 -10.32
CA VAL A 27 -7.60 -19.77 -8.91
C VAL A 27 -6.20 -20.36 -8.72
N ASP A 28 -5.67 -21.06 -9.71
CA ASP A 28 -4.32 -21.62 -9.66
C ASP A 28 -3.27 -20.51 -9.88
N SER A 29 -3.50 -19.63 -10.82
CA SER A 29 -2.57 -18.54 -11.13
C SER A 29 -2.49 -17.48 -10.02
N ILE A 30 -3.55 -17.31 -9.22
CA ILE A 30 -3.57 -16.39 -8.06
C ILE A 30 -3.21 -17.07 -6.74
N GLY A 31 -2.74 -18.32 -6.76
CA GLY A 31 -2.27 -19.04 -5.59
C GLY A 31 -3.36 -19.63 -4.69
N LEU A 32 -4.62 -19.68 -5.15
CA LEU A 32 -5.76 -20.22 -4.41
C LEU A 32 -6.14 -21.64 -4.80
N GLY A 33 -5.31 -22.36 -5.57
CA GLY A 33 -5.57 -23.73 -6.02
C GLY A 33 -5.92 -24.72 -4.92
N ASN A 34 -5.38 -24.52 -3.72
CA ASN A 34 -5.61 -25.33 -2.52
C ASN A 34 -6.58 -24.69 -1.50
N TYR A 35 -7.28 -23.61 -1.86
CA TYR A 35 -8.20 -22.89 -0.96
C TYR A 35 -9.43 -23.70 -0.59
N GLY A 36 -9.82 -24.69 -1.39
CA GLY A 36 -10.95 -25.58 -1.15
C GLY A 36 -11.03 -26.72 -2.16
N ARG A 37 -12.04 -27.58 -1.99
CA ARG A 37 -12.33 -28.66 -2.95
C ARG A 37 -13.24 -28.14 -4.05
N ARG A 38 -12.87 -28.31 -5.32
CA ARG A 38 -13.65 -27.86 -6.48
C ARG A 38 -14.87 -28.72 -6.76
N ASN A 39 -14.76 -30.05 -6.53
CA ASN A 39 -15.79 -31.02 -6.88
C ASN A 39 -16.83 -31.21 -5.78
N ASP A 40 -18.04 -31.65 -6.15
CA ASP A 40 -19.16 -31.97 -5.26
C ASP A 40 -19.54 -30.82 -4.30
N TYR A 41 -19.41 -29.57 -4.76
CA TYR A 41 -19.67 -28.41 -3.92
C TYR A 41 -21.14 -28.39 -3.43
N CYS A 42 -22.11 -28.46 -4.34
CA CYS A 42 -23.51 -28.45 -4.01
C CYS A 42 -23.87 -29.62 -3.09
N LYS A 43 -23.39 -30.82 -3.39
CA LYS A 43 -23.60 -32.01 -2.57
C LYS A 43 -23.11 -31.79 -1.12
N ARG A 44 -21.83 -31.32 -0.98
CA ARG A 44 -21.27 -31.08 0.36
C ARG A 44 -22.01 -29.99 1.12
N GLN A 45 -22.43 -28.93 0.43
CA GLN A 45 -23.18 -27.83 1.08
C GLN A 45 -24.59 -28.26 1.48
N ILE A 46 -25.30 -29.07 0.68
CA ILE A 46 -26.61 -29.65 1.05
C ILE A 46 -26.44 -30.44 2.34
N GLU A 47 -25.50 -31.37 2.42
CA GLU A 47 -25.28 -32.19 3.61
C GLU A 47 -24.88 -31.35 4.83
N ARG A 48 -24.04 -30.34 4.67
CA ARG A 48 -23.63 -29.43 5.75
C ARG A 48 -24.82 -28.68 6.31
N TRP A 49 -25.61 -28.03 5.45
CA TRP A 49 -26.71 -27.19 5.89
C TRP A 49 -27.92 -28.01 6.35
N ALA A 50 -28.16 -29.19 5.78
CA ALA A 50 -29.15 -30.14 6.27
C ALA A 50 -28.81 -30.60 7.70
N LYS A 51 -27.57 -30.99 7.96
CA LYS A 51 -27.08 -31.36 9.30
C LYS A 51 -27.25 -30.21 10.30
N GLN A 52 -26.94 -28.98 9.87
CA GLN A 52 -27.10 -27.80 10.71
C GLN A 52 -28.58 -27.52 11.03
N TYR A 53 -29.47 -27.64 10.04
CA TYR A 53 -30.90 -27.47 10.25
C TYR A 53 -31.46 -28.51 11.25
N VAL A 54 -31.12 -29.78 11.05
CA VAL A 54 -31.54 -30.87 11.98
C VAL A 54 -31.02 -30.58 13.39
N ALA A 55 -29.75 -30.21 13.56
CA ALA A 55 -29.19 -29.87 14.87
C ALA A 55 -29.89 -28.66 15.52
N SER A 56 -30.37 -27.72 14.71
CA SER A 56 -31.05 -26.51 15.20
C SER A 56 -32.52 -26.79 15.59
N THR A 57 -33.11 -27.88 15.13
CA THR A 57 -34.54 -28.24 15.35
C THR A 57 -34.72 -29.50 16.22
N SER A 58 -33.67 -30.26 16.55
CA SER A 58 -33.68 -31.53 17.26
C SER A 58 -34.14 -31.44 18.72
N GLU A 59 -34.10 -30.27 19.35
CA GLU A 59 -34.50 -30.04 20.74
C GLU A 59 -35.99 -29.56 20.88
N GLY A 60 -36.78 -29.66 19.79
CA GLY A 60 -38.21 -29.34 19.81
C GLY A 60 -38.58 -27.86 19.67
N LYS A 61 -37.58 -26.96 19.55
CA LYS A 61 -37.76 -25.53 19.24
C LYS A 61 -36.59 -25.00 18.44
N PRO A 62 -36.82 -24.47 17.22
CA PRO A 62 -38.08 -24.38 16.48
C PRO A 62 -38.60 -25.76 16.07
N ALA A 63 -39.91 -25.85 15.82
CA ALA A 63 -40.48 -27.09 15.29
C ALA A 63 -39.90 -27.41 13.91
N SER A 64 -39.51 -28.67 13.67
CA SER A 64 -39.02 -29.10 12.36
C SER A 64 -40.13 -28.97 11.31
N ASN A 65 -39.81 -28.36 10.16
CA ASN A 65 -40.76 -28.20 9.05
C ASN A 65 -40.66 -29.40 8.08
N PRO A 66 -41.73 -30.22 7.87
CA PRO A 66 -41.66 -31.34 6.92
C PRO A 66 -41.30 -30.95 5.51
N LYS A 67 -41.72 -29.75 5.04
CA LYS A 67 -41.37 -29.23 3.71
C LYS A 67 -39.84 -29.00 3.55
N MET A 68 -39.14 -28.74 4.65
CA MET A 68 -37.67 -28.61 4.60
C MET A 68 -37.00 -29.94 4.29
N PHE A 69 -37.46 -31.04 4.89
CA PHE A 69 -36.94 -32.38 4.60
C PHE A 69 -37.21 -32.77 3.14
N ALA A 70 -38.42 -32.53 2.67
CA ALA A 70 -38.79 -32.74 1.28
C ALA A 70 -37.91 -31.88 0.32
N LEU A 71 -37.58 -30.64 0.71
CA LEU A 71 -36.68 -29.77 -0.06
C LEU A 71 -35.24 -30.30 -0.09
N ILE A 72 -34.76 -30.82 1.04
CA ILE A 72 -33.42 -31.44 1.12
C ILE A 72 -33.36 -32.65 0.17
N ASP A 73 -34.36 -33.51 0.17
CA ASP A 73 -34.42 -34.69 -0.69
C ASP A 73 -34.55 -34.31 -2.17
N TRP A 74 -35.36 -33.31 -2.47
CA TRP A 74 -35.45 -32.76 -3.84
C TRP A 74 -34.09 -32.23 -4.32
N LEU A 75 -33.39 -31.42 -3.52
CA LEU A 75 -32.07 -30.89 -3.85
C LEU A 75 -31.03 -32.00 -4.08
N ARG A 76 -31.04 -33.06 -3.25
CA ARG A 76 -30.15 -34.22 -3.43
C ARG A 76 -30.36 -34.93 -4.77
N ASN A 77 -31.59 -34.99 -5.24
CA ASN A 77 -31.95 -35.64 -6.49
C ASN A 77 -31.80 -34.77 -7.72
N GLN A 78 -31.57 -33.47 -7.59
CA GLN A 78 -31.46 -32.51 -8.69
C GLN A 78 -30.07 -31.85 -8.77
N ILE A 79 -29.04 -32.40 -8.12
CA ILE A 79 -27.69 -31.85 -8.17
C ILE A 79 -27.21 -31.75 -9.64
N PRO A 80 -26.77 -30.56 -10.11
CA PRO A 80 -26.28 -30.39 -11.46
C PRO A 80 -25.12 -31.33 -11.81
N PRO A 81 -25.12 -31.96 -12.98
CA PRO A 81 -24.05 -32.90 -13.38
C PRO A 81 -22.64 -32.31 -13.36
N GLU A 82 -22.51 -31.01 -13.65
CA GLU A 82 -21.24 -30.30 -13.60
C GLU A 82 -20.64 -30.17 -12.20
N ASP A 83 -21.43 -30.33 -11.12
CA ASP A 83 -20.94 -30.23 -9.76
C ASP A 83 -19.92 -31.34 -9.43
N SER A 84 -20.16 -32.55 -9.94
CA SER A 84 -19.27 -33.71 -9.76
C SER A 84 -17.99 -33.61 -10.56
N SER A 85 -18.06 -33.02 -11.77
CA SER A 85 -16.89 -32.92 -12.65
C SER A 85 -15.89 -31.84 -12.20
N GLY A 86 -16.31 -30.91 -11.34
CA GLY A 86 -15.53 -29.71 -10.98
C GLY A 86 -15.29 -28.73 -12.12
N ALA A 87 -15.95 -28.93 -13.28
CA ALA A 87 -15.77 -28.08 -14.45
C ALA A 87 -16.20 -26.61 -14.21
N THR A 88 -17.12 -26.40 -13.25
CA THR A 88 -17.55 -25.08 -12.80
C THR A 88 -16.87 -24.65 -11.48
N GLY A 89 -15.88 -25.40 -11.04
CA GLY A 89 -15.23 -25.22 -9.74
C GLY A 89 -14.22 -24.07 -9.74
N GLY A 90 -14.73 -22.86 -9.47
CA GLY A 90 -13.93 -21.63 -9.29
C GLY A 90 -14.09 -21.04 -7.90
N LEU A 91 -13.66 -19.80 -7.74
CA LEU A 91 -13.83 -19.07 -6.48
C LEU A 91 -15.32 -18.74 -6.27
N VAL A 92 -15.83 -19.10 -5.10
CA VAL A 92 -17.19 -18.81 -4.63
C VAL A 92 -17.06 -17.89 -3.42
N HIS A 93 -17.78 -16.77 -3.44
CA HIS A 93 -17.83 -15.84 -2.31
C HIS A 93 -18.68 -16.43 -1.16
N GLY A 94 -19.78 -17.02 -1.50
CA GLY A 94 -20.69 -17.68 -0.56
C GLY A 94 -21.73 -16.75 0.07
N ASP A 95 -21.56 -15.43 0.04
CA ASP A 95 -22.55 -14.43 0.48
C ASP A 95 -22.50 -13.18 -0.43
N PHE A 96 -22.49 -13.38 -1.76
CA PHE A 96 -22.41 -12.28 -2.71
C PHE A 96 -23.74 -11.53 -2.81
N ARG A 97 -23.77 -10.34 -2.21
CA ARG A 97 -24.95 -9.46 -2.13
C ARG A 97 -24.53 -8.02 -2.35
N ILE A 98 -25.47 -7.18 -2.80
CA ILE A 98 -25.19 -5.77 -3.08
C ILE A 98 -24.74 -4.98 -1.84
N ASP A 99 -25.20 -5.36 -0.66
CA ASP A 99 -24.79 -4.77 0.63
C ASP A 99 -23.40 -5.20 1.09
N ASN A 100 -22.84 -6.27 0.52
CA ASN A 100 -21.44 -6.67 0.68
C ASN A 100 -20.51 -6.05 -0.38
N LEU A 101 -21.00 -5.08 -1.16
CA LEU A 101 -20.22 -4.39 -2.19
C LEU A 101 -19.98 -2.93 -1.84
N VAL A 102 -18.76 -2.48 -2.03
CA VAL A 102 -18.39 -1.07 -1.90
C VAL A 102 -18.33 -0.46 -3.30
N PHE A 103 -19.17 0.53 -3.56
CA PHE A 103 -19.20 1.25 -4.82
C PHE A 103 -18.32 2.49 -4.77
N HIS A 104 -17.73 2.84 -5.91
CA HIS A 104 -16.98 4.09 -6.03
C HIS A 104 -17.92 5.30 -5.87
N PRO A 105 -17.53 6.36 -5.12
CA PRO A 105 -18.45 7.46 -4.80
C PRO A 105 -18.92 8.26 -6.02
N THR A 106 -18.12 8.32 -7.10
CA THR A 106 -18.39 9.12 -8.30
C THR A 106 -18.44 8.31 -9.60
N GLU A 107 -17.85 7.12 -9.64
CA GLU A 107 -17.81 6.25 -10.83
C GLU A 107 -18.77 5.06 -10.71
N ASP A 108 -19.20 4.50 -11.84
CA ASP A 108 -20.16 3.40 -11.87
C ASP A 108 -19.44 2.03 -11.81
N ARG A 109 -18.70 1.80 -10.71
CA ARG A 109 -17.96 0.55 -10.49
C ARG A 109 -17.92 0.12 -9.03
N VAL A 110 -17.76 -1.16 -8.80
CA VAL A 110 -17.45 -1.76 -7.49
C VAL A 110 -15.96 -1.59 -7.21
N ILE A 111 -15.61 -1.20 -5.99
CA ILE A 111 -14.24 -1.02 -5.53
C ILE A 111 -13.84 -1.98 -4.41
N GLY A 112 -14.77 -2.76 -3.89
CA GLY A 112 -14.48 -3.77 -2.87
C GLY A 112 -15.62 -4.75 -2.72
N ILE A 113 -15.27 -5.99 -2.39
CA ILE A 113 -16.19 -7.05 -2.02
C ILE A 113 -15.86 -7.41 -0.57
N LEU A 114 -16.85 -7.37 0.32
CA LEU A 114 -16.73 -7.57 1.76
C LEU A 114 -17.24 -8.94 2.16
N ASP A 115 -16.92 -9.38 3.38
CA ASP A 115 -17.50 -10.56 4.06
C ASP A 115 -17.18 -11.90 3.37
N TRP A 116 -15.89 -12.23 3.32
CA TRP A 116 -15.35 -13.44 2.70
C TRP A 116 -15.39 -14.70 3.59
N GLU A 117 -16.01 -14.68 4.75
CA GLU A 117 -15.95 -15.77 5.73
C GLU A 117 -16.54 -17.09 5.23
N LEU A 118 -17.44 -17.06 4.24
CA LEU A 118 -18.07 -18.24 3.63
C LEU A 118 -17.42 -18.65 2.30
N SER A 119 -16.35 -17.98 1.91
CA SER A 119 -15.70 -18.20 0.62
C SER A 119 -14.96 -19.54 0.55
N THR A 120 -14.92 -20.11 -0.65
CA THR A 120 -14.26 -21.40 -0.93
C THR A 120 -14.14 -21.63 -2.45
N LEU A 121 -13.61 -22.79 -2.85
CA LEU A 121 -13.73 -23.25 -4.23
C LEU A 121 -14.99 -24.11 -4.41
N GLY A 122 -15.71 -23.88 -5.51
CA GLY A 122 -16.94 -24.62 -5.76
C GLY A 122 -17.74 -24.13 -6.96
N ASN A 123 -19.04 -24.43 -6.97
CA ASN A 123 -19.94 -24.07 -8.07
C ASN A 123 -20.36 -22.59 -7.98
N GLN A 124 -19.82 -21.79 -8.87
CA GLN A 124 -20.00 -20.33 -8.93
C GLN A 124 -21.46 -19.90 -9.20
N MET A 125 -22.28 -20.76 -9.80
CA MET A 125 -23.70 -20.44 -10.05
C MET A 125 -24.51 -20.30 -8.74
N CYS A 126 -24.00 -20.82 -7.63
CA CYS A 126 -24.61 -20.62 -6.32
C CYS A 126 -24.53 -19.17 -5.85
N ASP A 127 -23.44 -18.44 -6.13
CA ASP A 127 -23.33 -17.00 -5.84
C ASP A 127 -24.26 -16.18 -6.73
N VAL A 128 -24.38 -16.55 -8.00
CA VAL A 128 -25.28 -15.87 -8.96
C VAL A 128 -26.73 -15.98 -8.48
N ALA A 129 -27.17 -17.19 -8.15
CA ALA A 129 -28.53 -17.40 -7.64
C ALA A 129 -28.77 -16.69 -6.31
N TYR A 130 -27.77 -16.66 -5.44
CA TYR A 130 -27.87 -15.97 -4.15
C TYR A 130 -27.99 -14.45 -4.36
N SER A 131 -27.26 -13.86 -5.28
CA SER A 131 -27.37 -12.42 -5.61
C SER A 131 -28.72 -12.05 -6.22
N CYS A 132 -29.42 -13.04 -6.84
CA CYS A 132 -30.74 -12.86 -7.44
C CYS A 132 -31.90 -13.06 -6.45
N MET A 133 -31.66 -13.50 -5.23
CA MET A 133 -32.75 -13.74 -4.24
C MET A 133 -33.70 -12.55 -4.07
N PRO A 134 -33.22 -11.27 -4.01
CA PRO A 134 -34.13 -10.11 -3.83
C PRO A 134 -35.15 -9.91 -4.95
N TYR A 135 -34.91 -10.45 -6.14
CA TYR A 135 -35.89 -10.41 -7.24
C TYR A 135 -37.10 -11.31 -6.95
N ILE A 136 -36.90 -12.41 -6.20
CA ILE A 136 -37.86 -13.49 -5.98
C ILE A 136 -38.55 -13.33 -4.62
N ALA A 137 -37.79 -12.94 -3.59
CA ALA A 137 -38.30 -12.70 -2.26
C ALA A 137 -37.54 -11.58 -1.53
N ASP A 138 -38.26 -10.74 -0.81
CA ASP A 138 -37.71 -9.74 0.10
C ASP A 138 -37.82 -10.26 1.55
N ILE A 139 -36.67 -10.32 2.23
CA ILE A 139 -36.57 -10.80 3.61
C ILE A 139 -36.72 -9.61 4.55
N GLY A 140 -37.98 -9.30 4.88
CA GLY A 140 -38.29 -8.26 5.85
C GLY A 140 -37.99 -8.69 7.30
N PRO A 141 -38.13 -7.77 8.27
CA PRO A 141 -37.76 -8.04 9.66
C PRO A 141 -38.67 -9.08 10.37
N GLU A 142 -39.90 -9.26 9.90
CA GLU A 142 -40.91 -10.12 10.55
C GLU A 142 -41.43 -11.23 9.65
N LYS A 143 -41.35 -11.09 8.34
CA LYS A 143 -41.83 -12.08 7.36
C LYS A 143 -41.09 -11.98 6.04
N VAL A 144 -41.18 -13.05 5.24
CA VAL A 144 -40.73 -13.04 3.83
C VAL A 144 -41.85 -12.47 2.98
N HIS A 145 -41.52 -11.45 2.20
CA HIS A 145 -42.41 -10.80 1.23
C HIS A 145 -42.15 -11.31 -0.18
N GLU A 146 -43.04 -11.00 -1.10
CA GLU A 146 -42.76 -11.17 -2.54
C GLU A 146 -41.56 -10.27 -2.94
N GLY A 147 -40.76 -10.75 -3.89
CA GLY A 147 -39.58 -10.00 -4.37
C GLY A 147 -39.95 -8.77 -5.23
N ILE A 148 -38.92 -8.01 -5.58
CA ILE A 148 -39.09 -6.74 -6.29
C ILE A 148 -39.77 -6.86 -7.64
N GLU A 149 -39.71 -8.03 -8.32
CA GLU A 149 -40.43 -8.27 -9.58
C GLU A 149 -41.94 -8.31 -9.42
N HIS A 150 -42.43 -8.77 -8.27
CA HIS A 150 -43.87 -8.87 -7.99
C HIS A 150 -44.54 -7.49 -7.92
N PHE A 151 -43.88 -6.52 -7.34
CA PHE A 151 -44.40 -5.15 -7.14
C PHE A 151 -44.11 -4.19 -8.31
N GLY A 152 -43.53 -4.70 -9.39
CA GLY A 152 -43.03 -3.89 -10.50
C GLY A 152 -41.63 -3.31 -10.18
N LEU A 153 -40.72 -3.50 -11.13
CA LEU A 153 -39.34 -3.06 -10.96
C LEU A 153 -39.27 -1.52 -10.93
N PRO A 154 -38.63 -0.94 -9.90
CA PRO A 154 -38.35 0.48 -9.90
C PRO A 154 -37.52 0.84 -11.15
N GLU A 155 -37.81 2.00 -11.74
CA GLU A 155 -37.13 2.46 -12.95
C GLU A 155 -35.59 2.44 -12.79
N GLY A 156 -34.90 1.82 -13.74
CA GLY A 156 -33.45 1.65 -13.74
C GLY A 156 -32.93 0.37 -13.06
N ILE A 157 -33.79 -0.43 -12.43
CA ILE A 157 -33.40 -1.79 -11.99
C ILE A 157 -33.69 -2.73 -13.17
N PRO A 158 -32.69 -3.51 -13.67
CA PRO A 158 -32.92 -4.50 -14.70
C PRO A 158 -33.84 -5.62 -14.18
N SER A 159 -34.62 -6.27 -15.05
CA SER A 159 -35.34 -7.50 -14.70
C SER A 159 -34.37 -8.64 -14.36
N LEU A 160 -34.85 -9.67 -13.66
CA LEU A 160 -34.02 -10.84 -13.36
C LEU A 160 -33.39 -11.47 -14.64
N PRO A 161 -34.15 -11.68 -15.76
CA PRO A 161 -33.55 -12.17 -16.99
C PRO A 161 -32.48 -11.23 -17.56
N GLU A 162 -32.67 -9.89 -17.51
CA GLU A 162 -31.68 -8.92 -17.98
C GLU A 162 -30.40 -8.95 -17.13
N TYR A 163 -30.53 -8.91 -15.79
CA TYR A 163 -29.40 -8.99 -14.88
C TYR A 163 -28.59 -10.28 -15.08
N LEU A 164 -29.30 -11.42 -15.21
CA LEU A 164 -28.67 -12.72 -15.42
C LEU A 164 -28.03 -12.85 -16.79
N ALA A 165 -28.63 -12.26 -17.84
CA ALA A 165 -28.05 -12.20 -19.18
C ALA A 165 -26.77 -11.34 -19.21
N ASP A 166 -26.78 -10.19 -18.53
CA ASP A 166 -25.58 -9.35 -18.35
C ASP A 166 -24.45 -10.16 -17.69
N TYR A 167 -24.73 -10.86 -16.60
CA TYR A 167 -23.74 -11.73 -15.96
C TYR A 167 -23.25 -12.84 -16.89
N CYS A 168 -24.15 -13.56 -17.58
CA CYS A 168 -23.76 -14.66 -18.48
C CYS A 168 -22.89 -14.16 -19.63
N SER A 169 -23.22 -13.01 -20.21
CA SER A 169 -22.41 -12.36 -21.23
C SER A 169 -21.01 -12.04 -20.70
N LEU A 170 -20.90 -11.35 -19.56
CA LEU A 170 -19.65 -10.95 -18.94
C LEU A 170 -18.80 -12.15 -18.50
N ALA A 171 -19.40 -13.19 -17.93
CA ALA A 171 -18.72 -14.39 -17.46
C ALA A 171 -18.52 -15.47 -18.54
N ARG A 172 -18.91 -15.21 -19.79
CA ARG A 172 -18.90 -16.16 -20.92
C ARG A 172 -19.62 -17.47 -20.61
N ARG A 173 -20.74 -17.39 -19.90
CA ARG A 173 -21.58 -18.53 -19.58
C ARG A 173 -22.68 -18.71 -20.62
N LYS A 174 -23.11 -19.96 -20.77
CA LYS A 174 -24.22 -20.27 -21.70
C LYS A 174 -25.54 -19.70 -21.19
N TRP A 175 -26.37 -19.21 -22.14
CA TRP A 175 -27.74 -18.82 -21.89
C TRP A 175 -28.71 -19.80 -22.57
N PRO A 176 -29.87 -20.15 -22.00
CA PRO A 176 -30.24 -19.89 -20.60
C PRO A 176 -29.41 -20.70 -19.62
N VAL A 177 -29.36 -20.25 -18.35
CA VAL A 177 -28.65 -20.99 -17.29
C VAL A 177 -29.34 -22.33 -17.06
N ALA A 178 -28.61 -23.41 -17.31
CA ALA A 178 -29.08 -24.75 -17.01
C ALA A 178 -29.32 -24.93 -15.50
N GLU A 179 -30.30 -25.74 -15.17
CA GLU A 179 -30.64 -26.10 -13.76
C GLU A 179 -30.90 -24.88 -12.85
N TRP A 180 -31.36 -23.73 -13.43
CA TRP A 180 -31.58 -22.49 -12.68
C TRP A 180 -32.47 -22.67 -11.46
N LYS A 181 -33.51 -23.52 -11.56
CA LYS A 181 -34.39 -23.85 -10.45
C LYS A 181 -33.66 -24.46 -9.27
N PHE A 182 -32.68 -25.30 -9.54
CA PHE A 182 -31.86 -25.92 -8.48
C PHE A 182 -31.07 -24.83 -7.73
N TYR A 183 -30.37 -23.93 -8.42
CA TYR A 183 -29.54 -22.92 -7.77
C TYR A 183 -30.34 -21.94 -6.94
N VAL A 184 -31.52 -21.54 -7.40
CA VAL A 184 -32.43 -20.68 -6.65
C VAL A 184 -32.96 -21.41 -5.41
N ALA A 185 -33.51 -22.64 -5.56
CA ALA A 185 -34.00 -23.45 -4.45
C ALA A 185 -32.90 -23.71 -3.40
N PHE A 186 -31.67 -23.98 -3.86
CA PHE A 186 -30.50 -24.15 -2.99
C PHE A 186 -30.18 -22.89 -2.19
N SER A 187 -30.29 -21.71 -2.80
CA SER A 187 -30.03 -20.43 -2.12
C SER A 187 -31.05 -20.18 -1.00
N PHE A 188 -32.33 -20.44 -1.25
CA PHE A 188 -33.39 -20.34 -0.21
C PHE A 188 -33.26 -21.39 0.88
N PHE A 189 -32.95 -22.64 0.54
CA PHE A 189 -32.64 -23.71 1.49
C PHE A 189 -31.52 -23.33 2.45
N ARG A 190 -30.41 -22.80 1.89
CA ARG A 190 -29.26 -22.38 2.68
C ARG A 190 -29.62 -21.23 3.61
N ALA A 191 -30.33 -20.20 3.13
CA ALA A 191 -30.79 -19.09 3.94
C ALA A 191 -31.71 -19.55 5.07
N ALA A 192 -32.69 -20.44 4.80
CA ALA A 192 -33.55 -21.02 5.80
C ALA A 192 -32.77 -21.76 6.88
N SER A 193 -31.75 -22.54 6.52
CA SER A 193 -30.88 -23.24 7.47
C SER A 193 -30.09 -22.31 8.38
N ILE A 194 -29.62 -21.18 7.85
CA ILE A 194 -28.95 -20.14 8.63
C ILE A 194 -29.90 -19.50 9.64
N TYR A 195 -31.11 -19.09 9.20
CA TYR A 195 -32.11 -18.46 10.08
C TYR A 195 -32.61 -19.42 11.17
N ALA A 196 -32.78 -20.71 10.88
CA ALA A 196 -33.09 -21.72 11.91
C ALA A 196 -31.97 -21.78 12.97
N GLY A 197 -30.71 -21.69 12.57
CA GLY A 197 -29.58 -21.62 13.49
C GLY A 197 -29.58 -20.34 14.36
N VAL A 198 -29.96 -19.20 13.79
CA VAL A 198 -30.08 -17.93 14.52
C VAL A 198 -31.20 -18.04 15.57
N TYR A 199 -32.34 -18.58 15.21
CA TYR A 199 -33.47 -18.80 16.14
C TYR A 199 -33.08 -19.72 17.31
N ASN A 200 -32.41 -20.84 17.03
CA ASN A 200 -31.96 -21.75 18.08
C ASN A 200 -30.99 -21.07 19.08
N ARG A 201 -30.08 -20.22 18.58
CA ARG A 201 -29.21 -19.41 19.45
C ARG A 201 -30.00 -18.40 20.29
N TRP A 202 -31.07 -17.81 19.72
CA TRP A 202 -31.94 -16.90 20.47
C TRP A 202 -32.66 -17.63 21.60
N VAL A 203 -33.25 -18.80 21.32
CA VAL A 203 -33.91 -19.66 22.34
C VAL A 203 -32.94 -20.03 23.47
N LYS A 204 -31.65 -20.25 23.15
CA LYS A 204 -30.59 -20.54 24.12
C LYS A 204 -30.00 -19.29 24.82
N GLY A 205 -30.51 -18.11 24.55
CA GLY A 205 -30.10 -16.85 25.18
C GLY A 205 -28.73 -16.30 24.73
N ASN A 206 -28.16 -16.81 23.62
CA ASN A 206 -26.84 -16.45 23.14
C ASN A 206 -26.82 -15.93 21.67
N ALA A 207 -27.92 -15.34 21.20
CA ALA A 207 -28.00 -14.69 19.91
C ALA A 207 -27.55 -13.22 19.99
N SER A 208 -26.65 -12.81 19.12
CA SER A 208 -26.16 -11.41 19.01
C SER A 208 -27.21 -10.42 18.48
N GLY A 209 -28.30 -10.87 17.87
CA GLY A 209 -29.33 -10.07 17.21
C GLY A 209 -30.46 -9.52 18.10
N GLY A 210 -30.48 -9.78 19.41
CA GLY A 210 -31.54 -9.35 20.35
C GLY A 210 -32.93 -9.80 19.91
N GLU A 211 -33.97 -8.96 20.12
CA GLU A 211 -35.37 -9.22 19.78
C GLU A 211 -35.63 -9.56 18.30
N ARG A 212 -34.78 -9.09 17.37
CA ARG A 212 -34.90 -9.42 15.94
C ARG A 212 -34.68 -10.88 15.64
N ALA A 213 -33.88 -11.58 16.46
CA ALA A 213 -33.62 -13.01 16.31
C ALA A 213 -34.88 -13.87 16.60
N ARG A 214 -35.88 -13.34 17.32
CA ARG A 214 -37.15 -13.99 17.60
C ARG A 214 -37.98 -14.31 16.34
N HIS A 215 -37.90 -13.39 15.34
CA HIS A 215 -38.71 -13.53 14.11
C HIS A 215 -38.11 -14.49 13.09
N THR A 216 -36.89 -14.98 13.33
CA THR A 216 -36.19 -15.84 12.36
C THR A 216 -36.85 -17.22 12.17
N GLU A 217 -37.72 -17.68 13.07
CA GLU A 217 -38.53 -18.86 12.85
C GLU A 217 -39.56 -18.67 11.72
N VAL A 218 -40.27 -17.54 11.74
CA VAL A 218 -41.24 -17.19 10.69
C VAL A 218 -40.52 -16.99 9.35
N LEU A 219 -39.36 -16.35 9.37
CA LEU A 219 -38.52 -16.17 8.18
C LEU A 219 -38.05 -17.52 7.62
N THR A 220 -37.64 -18.46 8.46
CA THR A 220 -37.26 -19.82 8.05
C THR A 220 -38.37 -20.50 7.26
N ASN A 221 -39.59 -20.50 7.80
CA ASN A 221 -40.74 -21.10 7.12
C ASN A 221 -41.11 -20.37 5.82
N GLY A 222 -41.08 -19.05 5.80
CA GLY A 222 -41.33 -18.25 4.60
C GLY A 222 -40.33 -18.53 3.47
N LEU A 223 -39.04 -18.70 3.79
CA LEU A 223 -38.02 -19.05 2.80
C LEU A 223 -38.20 -20.46 2.23
N ILE A 224 -38.61 -21.43 3.05
CA ILE A 224 -38.94 -22.79 2.61
C ILE A 224 -40.13 -22.77 1.64
N ASP A 225 -41.21 -22.05 1.99
CA ASP A 225 -42.39 -21.91 1.15
C ASP A 225 -42.04 -21.18 -0.18
N THR A 226 -41.16 -20.18 -0.16
CA THR A 226 -40.70 -19.50 -1.36
C THR A 226 -39.89 -20.43 -2.28
N ALA A 227 -39.01 -21.27 -1.70
CA ALA A 227 -38.30 -22.29 -2.47
C ALA A 227 -39.25 -23.22 -3.22
N TRP A 228 -40.28 -23.72 -2.54
CA TRP A 228 -41.29 -24.59 -3.14
C TRP A 228 -42.12 -23.89 -4.20
N LYS A 229 -42.62 -22.68 -3.92
CA LYS A 229 -43.31 -21.85 -4.94
C LYS A 229 -42.49 -21.72 -6.21
N PHE A 230 -41.17 -21.46 -6.07
CA PHE A 230 -40.27 -21.30 -7.22
C PHE A 230 -40.06 -22.62 -7.99
N ILE A 231 -39.94 -23.75 -7.28
CA ILE A 231 -39.83 -25.09 -7.89
C ILE A 231 -41.06 -25.43 -8.70
N GLU A 232 -42.25 -25.18 -8.14
CA GLU A 232 -43.55 -25.52 -8.75
C GLU A 232 -43.92 -24.57 -9.91
N HIS A 233 -43.40 -23.33 -9.90
CA HIS A 233 -43.75 -22.35 -10.90
C HIS A 233 -43.12 -22.68 -12.27
N LYS A 234 -43.91 -22.53 -13.36
CA LYS A 234 -43.46 -22.76 -14.74
C LYS A 234 -42.57 -21.65 -15.31
N SER A 235 -42.03 -20.74 -14.49
CA SER A 235 -41.16 -19.68 -14.97
C SER A 235 -39.84 -20.25 -15.51
N VAL A 236 -39.77 -20.40 -16.82
CA VAL A 236 -38.60 -20.79 -17.57
C VAL A 236 -37.93 -19.47 -18.00
N LEU A 237 -36.61 -19.35 -17.81
CA LEU A 237 -35.87 -18.26 -18.40
C LEU A 237 -36.15 -18.25 -19.92
N PRO A 238 -36.30 -17.07 -20.56
CA PRO A 238 -36.53 -16.98 -21.99
C PRO A 238 -35.40 -17.70 -22.75
N GLN A 239 -35.75 -18.36 -23.89
CA GLN A 239 -34.74 -19.10 -24.68
C GLN A 239 -33.64 -18.21 -25.27
N HIS A 240 -33.98 -16.96 -25.57
CA HIS A 240 -33.03 -15.94 -26.00
C HIS A 240 -32.81 -14.91 -24.92
N PRO A 241 -31.59 -14.41 -24.74
CA PRO A 241 -31.35 -13.33 -23.77
C PRO A 241 -32.17 -12.10 -24.21
N PRO A 242 -32.70 -11.31 -23.24
CA PRO A 242 -33.42 -10.09 -23.55
C PRO A 242 -32.52 -9.16 -24.44
N SER A 243 -33.08 -8.66 -25.55
CA SER A 243 -32.37 -7.71 -26.40
C SER A 243 -32.40 -6.34 -25.71
N ASP A 244 -31.34 -5.91 -25.13
CA ASP A 244 -31.16 -4.51 -24.75
C ASP A 244 -30.76 -3.72 -26.01
N ALA A 245 -31.50 -2.67 -26.37
CA ALA A 245 -31.25 -1.82 -27.54
C ALA A 245 -29.89 -1.09 -27.52
N ASN A 246 -29.10 -1.29 -26.44
CA ASN A 246 -27.78 -0.74 -26.23
C ASN A 246 -26.71 -1.80 -25.88
N ALA A 247 -26.87 -3.03 -26.41
CA ALA A 247 -25.82 -4.03 -26.29
C ALA A 247 -24.55 -3.58 -27.03
N GLN A 248 -23.70 -2.84 -26.38
CA GLN A 248 -22.33 -2.68 -26.81
C GLN A 248 -21.64 -4.04 -26.72
N ASP A 249 -20.85 -4.36 -27.72
CA ASP A 249 -20.09 -5.61 -27.83
C ASP A 249 -19.08 -5.73 -26.66
N TYR A 250 -19.54 -6.33 -25.57
CA TYR A 250 -18.74 -6.55 -24.35
C TYR A 250 -17.61 -7.56 -24.52
N SER A 251 -17.54 -8.25 -25.69
CA SER A 251 -16.46 -9.20 -25.96
C SER A 251 -15.06 -8.55 -25.99
N LYS A 252 -15.02 -7.20 -26.13
CA LYS A 252 -13.80 -6.40 -26.13
C LYS A 252 -13.43 -5.79 -24.76
N GLU A 253 -14.34 -5.86 -23.77
CA GLU A 253 -14.16 -5.22 -22.46
C GLU A 253 -13.97 -6.22 -21.30
N LEU A 254 -13.80 -7.50 -21.60
CA LEU A 254 -13.47 -8.45 -20.53
C LEU A 254 -12.02 -8.27 -20.10
N PRO A 255 -11.81 -8.02 -18.79
CA PRO A 255 -10.47 -8.02 -18.23
C PRO A 255 -9.80 -9.38 -18.52
N ASN A 256 -8.61 -9.38 -19.09
CA ASN A 256 -7.74 -10.55 -19.10
C ASN A 256 -7.43 -10.94 -17.65
N GLY A 257 -7.01 -12.19 -17.37
CA GLY A 257 -6.71 -12.65 -15.99
C GLY A 257 -5.77 -11.73 -15.18
N ASN A 258 -5.09 -10.77 -15.85
CA ASN A 258 -4.36 -9.66 -15.24
C ASN A 258 -5.27 -8.59 -14.61
N ASP A 259 -6.52 -8.46 -15.05
CA ASP A 259 -7.46 -7.42 -14.58
C ASP A 259 -8.13 -7.81 -13.24
N ILE A 260 -8.04 -9.08 -12.83
CA ILE A 260 -8.46 -9.50 -11.48
C ILE A 260 -7.42 -9.05 -10.45
N GLN A 261 -6.14 -9.02 -10.84
CA GLN A 261 -5.13 -8.30 -10.09
C GLN A 261 -5.49 -6.81 -9.99
N GLU A 262 -6.14 -6.23 -11.00
CA GLU A 262 -6.66 -4.85 -10.97
C GLU A 262 -7.89 -4.67 -10.07
N LEU A 263 -8.80 -5.63 -9.98
CA LEU A 263 -9.97 -5.54 -9.09
C LEU A 263 -9.61 -5.81 -7.61
N SER A 264 -8.72 -6.74 -7.35
CA SER A 264 -8.11 -6.92 -6.00
C SER A 264 -7.24 -5.71 -5.64
N ASN A 265 -6.82 -4.96 -6.63
CA ASN A 265 -5.95 -3.82 -6.57
C ASN A 265 -6.67 -2.45 -6.57
N GLN A 266 -7.99 -2.34 -6.57
CA GLN A 266 -8.71 -1.05 -6.52
C GLN A 266 -9.00 -0.53 -5.09
N GLY A 267 -8.21 -0.95 -4.11
CA GLY A 267 -8.17 -0.31 -2.80
C GLY A 267 -7.58 1.11 -2.88
N LYS A 268 -7.75 1.90 -1.82
CA LYS A 268 -7.22 3.26 -1.68
C LYS A 268 -5.72 3.36 -2.02
N PHE A 269 -4.97 2.27 -1.86
CA PHE A 269 -3.52 2.19 -2.00
C PHE A 269 -3.08 1.23 -3.10
N VAL A 270 -3.73 1.32 -4.26
CA VAL A 270 -3.32 0.52 -5.41
C VAL A 270 -2.54 1.37 -6.38
N PRO A 271 -1.34 0.91 -6.78
CA PRO A 271 -0.57 1.60 -7.79
C PRO A 271 -1.30 1.60 -9.15
N ASN A 272 -1.34 2.75 -9.80
CA ASN A 272 -1.86 2.85 -11.17
C ASN A 272 -0.92 2.15 -12.17
N GLN A 273 -1.37 2.01 -13.42
CA GLN A 273 -0.62 1.31 -14.47
C GLN A 273 0.79 1.88 -14.71
N LYS A 274 0.96 3.20 -14.66
CA LYS A 274 2.27 3.86 -14.78
C LYS A 274 3.23 3.39 -13.69
N VAL A 275 2.76 3.37 -12.45
CA VAL A 275 3.55 2.93 -11.29
C VAL A 275 3.86 1.44 -11.38
N LEU A 276 2.91 0.60 -11.83
CA LEU A 276 3.15 -0.83 -12.04
C LEU A 276 4.24 -1.10 -13.07
N VAL A 277 4.23 -0.38 -14.19
CA VAL A 277 5.28 -0.48 -15.22
C VAL A 277 6.64 -0.10 -14.65
N LEU A 278 6.74 1.06 -13.97
CA LEU A 278 7.98 1.50 -13.35
C LEU A 278 8.46 0.53 -12.26
N ARG A 279 7.53 0.00 -11.45
CA ARG A 279 7.81 -0.98 -10.40
C ARG A 279 8.40 -2.27 -10.97
N ASN A 280 7.82 -2.80 -12.03
CA ASN A 280 8.32 -4.02 -12.68
C ASN A 280 9.71 -3.81 -13.29
N LYS A 281 9.95 -2.68 -13.96
CA LYS A 281 11.28 -2.29 -14.44
C LYS A 281 12.29 -2.21 -13.28
N LEU A 282 11.89 -1.56 -12.19
CA LEU A 282 12.75 -1.39 -11.03
C LEU A 282 13.08 -2.72 -10.34
N ILE A 283 12.10 -3.63 -10.18
CA ILE A 283 12.34 -4.98 -9.64
C ILE A 283 13.34 -5.72 -10.51
N LYS A 284 13.12 -5.72 -11.83
CA LYS A 284 14.05 -6.35 -12.77
C LYS A 284 15.45 -5.77 -12.67
N PHE A 285 15.56 -4.44 -12.60
CA PHE A 285 16.85 -3.76 -12.45
C PHE A 285 17.56 -4.15 -11.14
N MET A 286 16.80 -4.25 -10.03
CA MET A 286 17.33 -4.69 -8.73
C MET A 286 17.89 -6.13 -8.80
N GLU A 287 17.14 -7.04 -9.43
CA GLU A 287 17.51 -8.45 -9.54
C GLU A 287 18.71 -8.67 -10.47
N GLU A 288 18.73 -8.01 -11.62
CA GLU A 288 19.76 -8.22 -12.64
C GLU A 288 21.03 -7.43 -12.38
N HIS A 289 20.97 -6.27 -11.71
CA HIS A 289 22.09 -5.34 -11.64
C HIS A 289 22.50 -4.92 -10.24
N ILE A 290 21.59 -4.80 -9.28
CA ILE A 290 21.91 -4.33 -7.93
C ILE A 290 22.36 -5.47 -7.02
N TYR A 291 21.52 -6.49 -6.84
CA TYR A 291 21.84 -7.60 -5.93
C TYR A 291 23.10 -8.37 -6.30
N PRO A 292 23.41 -8.64 -7.59
CA PRO A 292 24.67 -9.29 -7.94
C PRO A 292 25.92 -8.49 -7.57
N MET A 293 25.82 -7.16 -7.50
CA MET A 293 26.93 -6.26 -7.20
C MET A 293 27.09 -5.93 -5.71
N GLU A 294 26.15 -6.27 -4.86
CA GLU A 294 26.22 -5.88 -3.44
C GLU A 294 27.50 -6.34 -2.75
N ASN A 295 27.94 -7.57 -2.99
CA ASN A 295 29.18 -8.07 -2.39
C ASN A 295 30.41 -7.26 -2.81
N GLU A 296 30.44 -6.74 -4.04
CA GLU A 296 31.55 -5.91 -4.52
C GLU A 296 31.52 -4.52 -3.84
N PHE A 297 30.32 -3.91 -3.67
CA PHE A 297 30.17 -2.69 -2.91
C PHE A 297 30.60 -2.87 -1.44
N TYR A 298 30.23 -3.97 -0.79
CA TYR A 298 30.66 -4.26 0.58
C TYR A 298 32.18 -4.50 0.69
N LYS A 299 32.80 -5.19 -0.26
CA LYS A 299 34.25 -5.36 -0.28
C LYS A 299 34.97 -4.02 -0.39
N LEU A 300 34.51 -3.14 -1.28
CA LEU A 300 35.09 -1.78 -1.38
C LEU A 300 34.89 -0.99 -0.09
N ALA A 301 33.68 -0.99 0.48
CA ALA A 301 33.36 -0.27 1.72
C ALA A 301 34.19 -0.76 2.93
N GLN A 302 34.72 -1.97 2.92
CA GLN A 302 35.59 -2.54 3.95
C GLN A 302 37.08 -2.39 3.65
N SER A 303 37.46 -1.88 2.47
CA SER A 303 38.86 -1.72 2.05
C SER A 303 39.46 -0.36 2.49
N ASP A 304 40.77 -0.26 2.36
CA ASP A 304 41.50 1.04 2.57
C ASP A 304 41.09 2.09 1.53
N SER A 305 40.58 1.67 0.36
CA SER A 305 40.08 2.54 -0.71
C SER A 305 38.60 2.88 -0.59
N ARG A 306 37.95 2.62 0.56
CA ARG A 306 36.50 2.77 0.77
C ARG A 306 35.92 4.18 0.49
N TRP A 307 36.76 5.21 0.58
CA TRP A 307 36.38 6.59 0.25
C TRP A 307 36.45 6.90 -1.25
N THR A 308 36.45 5.91 -2.12
CA THR A 308 36.39 6.06 -3.57
C THR A 308 35.03 5.54 -4.09
N VAL A 309 34.61 6.13 -5.21
CA VAL A 309 33.37 5.71 -5.88
C VAL A 309 33.63 4.42 -6.64
N HIS A 310 32.75 3.44 -6.47
CA HIS A 310 32.86 2.19 -7.22
C HIS A 310 32.58 2.45 -8.72
N PRO A 311 33.46 2.04 -9.65
CA PRO A 311 33.30 2.35 -11.08
C PRO A 311 31.98 1.83 -11.68
N VAL A 312 31.42 0.75 -11.15
CA VAL A 312 30.14 0.18 -11.59
C VAL A 312 28.96 1.06 -11.19
N GLU A 313 29.05 1.86 -10.11
CA GLU A 313 27.97 2.75 -9.70
C GLU A 313 27.59 3.74 -10.81
N GLU A 314 28.57 4.37 -11.44
CA GLU A 314 28.31 5.34 -12.53
C GLU A 314 27.70 4.66 -13.77
N LYS A 315 28.13 3.42 -14.09
CA LYS A 315 27.50 2.62 -15.15
C LYS A 315 26.05 2.31 -14.86
N LEU A 316 25.76 1.92 -13.63
CA LEU A 316 24.39 1.62 -13.18
C LEU A 316 23.48 2.87 -13.24
N LYS A 317 24.02 4.05 -12.89
CA LYS A 317 23.29 5.32 -13.02
C LYS A 317 22.93 5.61 -14.48
N GLU A 318 23.86 5.45 -15.42
CA GLU A 318 23.57 5.64 -16.83
C GLU A 318 22.53 4.64 -17.37
N MET A 319 22.57 3.39 -16.89
CA MET A 319 21.54 2.40 -17.22
C MET A 319 20.18 2.79 -16.65
N ALA A 320 20.13 3.23 -15.39
CA ALA A 320 18.90 3.69 -14.75
C ALA A 320 18.27 4.89 -15.48
N LYS A 321 19.09 5.86 -15.93
CA LYS A 321 18.65 6.99 -16.76
C LYS A 321 18.01 6.50 -18.07
N LYS A 322 18.68 5.59 -18.80
CA LYS A 322 18.17 5.04 -20.07
C LYS A 322 16.84 4.31 -19.92
N GLU A 323 16.60 3.68 -18.77
CA GLU A 323 15.35 2.97 -18.48
C GLU A 323 14.23 3.88 -17.92
N GLY A 324 14.51 5.17 -17.72
CA GLY A 324 13.58 6.13 -17.13
C GLY A 324 13.36 5.92 -15.62
N LEU A 325 14.35 5.35 -14.94
CA LEU A 325 14.34 5.09 -13.49
C LEU A 325 15.15 6.14 -12.70
N TRP A 326 15.20 7.39 -13.18
CA TRP A 326 16.00 8.45 -12.63
C TRP A 326 15.17 9.53 -11.96
N ASN A 327 15.60 10.05 -10.80
CA ASN A 327 14.93 11.13 -10.05
C ASN A 327 13.44 10.88 -9.74
N LEU A 328 13.04 9.64 -9.56
CA LEU A 328 11.63 9.23 -9.38
C LEU A 328 10.96 9.86 -8.15
N TRP A 329 11.74 10.39 -7.23
CA TRP A 329 11.28 10.98 -5.96
C TRP A 329 10.69 12.39 -6.11
N ILE A 330 10.89 13.08 -7.24
CA ILE A 330 10.51 14.50 -7.40
C ILE A 330 8.99 14.63 -7.51
N PRO A 331 8.31 15.35 -6.57
CA PRO A 331 6.89 15.61 -6.65
C PRO A 331 6.53 16.50 -7.83
N LEU A 332 5.39 16.26 -8.45
CA LEU A 332 4.94 16.94 -9.67
C LEU A 332 4.91 18.48 -9.54
N ASP A 333 4.42 19.01 -8.41
CA ASP A 333 4.35 20.45 -8.14
C ASP A 333 5.75 21.10 -8.10
N SER A 334 6.71 20.41 -7.49
CA SER A 334 8.11 20.85 -7.43
C SER A 334 8.79 20.80 -8.80
N ALA A 335 8.51 19.79 -9.61
CA ALA A 335 8.99 19.68 -10.98
C ALA A 335 8.46 20.83 -11.86
N VAL A 336 7.16 21.13 -11.76
CA VAL A 336 6.52 22.25 -12.49
C VAL A 336 7.16 23.59 -12.11
N ARG A 337 7.38 23.83 -10.80
CA ARG A 337 8.05 25.05 -10.33
C ARG A 337 9.45 25.20 -10.90
N ALA A 338 10.25 24.14 -10.84
CA ALA A 338 11.62 24.15 -11.36
C ALA A 338 11.65 24.41 -12.87
N ARG A 339 10.77 23.78 -13.63
CA ARG A 339 10.63 24.00 -15.06
C ARG A 339 10.35 25.48 -15.37
N ASN A 340 9.37 26.08 -14.70
CA ASN A 340 9.00 27.47 -14.91
C ASN A 340 10.13 28.45 -14.58
N LEU A 341 10.99 28.13 -13.61
CA LEU A 341 12.14 28.98 -13.26
C LEU A 341 13.34 28.79 -14.19
N LEU A 342 13.60 27.55 -14.64
CA LEU A 342 14.80 27.24 -15.41
C LEU A 342 14.63 27.43 -16.93
N PHE A 343 13.43 27.19 -17.47
CA PHE A 343 13.18 27.05 -18.91
C PHE A 343 12.15 28.07 -19.46
N ASP A 344 11.95 29.21 -18.79
CA ASP A 344 11.18 30.38 -19.26
C ASP A 344 9.80 30.05 -19.87
N GLY A 345 9.05 29.12 -19.27
CA GLY A 345 7.61 28.97 -19.54
C GLY A 345 7.18 28.56 -20.95
N SER A 346 8.09 28.06 -21.82
CA SER A 346 7.70 27.58 -23.14
C SER A 346 6.78 26.36 -23.02
N ASN A 347 5.51 26.55 -23.37
CA ASN A 347 4.39 25.61 -23.18
C ASN A 347 4.40 24.38 -24.14
N ASN A 348 5.51 24.03 -24.76
CA ASN A 348 5.56 22.86 -25.64
C ASN A 348 6.02 21.63 -24.85
N TYR A 349 5.04 20.94 -24.29
CA TYR A 349 5.20 19.64 -23.67
C TYR A 349 5.39 18.57 -24.75
N HIS A 350 6.61 18.31 -25.16
CA HIS A 350 6.97 17.08 -25.85
C HIS A 350 7.77 16.19 -24.90
N SER A 351 7.21 15.04 -24.54
CA SER A 351 7.75 14.06 -23.58
C SER A 351 9.09 13.39 -23.99
N SER A 352 9.79 13.95 -24.97
CA SER A 352 11.03 13.43 -25.57
C SER A 352 12.28 14.24 -25.26
N ASP A 353 12.15 15.38 -24.55
CA ASP A 353 13.31 16.23 -24.26
C ASP A 353 14.13 15.69 -23.08
N ALA A 354 15.45 15.66 -23.23
CA ALA A 354 16.39 15.22 -22.18
C ALA A 354 16.22 16.00 -20.85
N ASN A 355 15.72 17.23 -20.90
CA ASN A 355 15.42 18.06 -19.74
C ASN A 355 14.21 17.54 -18.93
N ASP A 356 13.26 16.84 -19.55
CA ASP A 356 12.12 16.25 -18.85
C ASP A 356 12.51 15.03 -18.01
N LEU A 357 13.49 14.26 -18.45
CA LEU A 357 14.04 13.12 -17.69
C LEU A 357 14.72 13.55 -16.40
N LEU A 358 15.31 14.76 -16.35
CA LEU A 358 15.93 15.29 -15.13
C LEU A 358 14.93 15.63 -14.04
N LEU A 359 13.69 16.00 -14.41
CA LEU A 359 12.64 16.37 -13.46
C LEU A 359 11.79 15.18 -12.99
N GLY A 360 12.26 13.96 -13.24
CA GLY A 360 11.63 12.73 -12.76
C GLY A 360 10.40 12.31 -13.56
N ALA A 361 9.65 11.34 -13.04
CA ALA A 361 8.52 10.75 -13.73
C ALA A 361 7.17 11.43 -13.42
N GLY A 362 7.13 12.56 -12.72
CA GLY A 362 5.90 13.28 -12.35
C GLY A 362 4.98 12.41 -11.46
N LEU A 363 5.55 11.84 -10.41
CA LEU A 363 4.84 10.99 -9.45
C LEU A 363 4.36 11.81 -8.25
N THR A 364 3.29 11.36 -7.62
CA THR A 364 2.92 11.80 -6.28
C THR A 364 3.79 11.11 -5.22
N ASN A 365 3.77 11.57 -3.97
CA ASN A 365 4.48 10.88 -2.88
C ASN A 365 3.93 9.46 -2.67
N LEU A 366 2.61 9.27 -2.80
CA LEU A 366 2.00 7.95 -2.72
C LEU A 366 2.52 7.02 -3.81
N GLU A 367 2.54 7.48 -5.06
CA GLU A 367 3.03 6.71 -6.20
C GLU A 367 4.52 6.38 -6.08
N TYR A 368 5.33 7.34 -5.63
CA TYR A 368 6.75 7.11 -5.35
C TYR A 368 6.97 6.09 -4.22
N GLY A 369 6.06 6.02 -3.24
CA GLY A 369 6.14 5.09 -2.12
C GLY A 369 6.33 3.63 -2.55
N TYR A 370 5.60 3.19 -3.58
CA TYR A 370 5.71 1.83 -4.12
C TYR A 370 7.07 1.52 -4.75
N LEU A 371 7.73 2.54 -5.31
CA LEU A 371 9.05 2.41 -5.93
C LEU A 371 10.15 2.52 -4.88
N CYS A 372 9.99 3.43 -3.94
CA CYS A 372 10.92 3.67 -2.84
C CYS A 372 11.07 2.43 -1.94
N GLU A 373 10.00 1.68 -1.71
CA GLU A 373 10.04 0.38 -1.02
C GLU A 373 10.97 -0.61 -1.74
N ILE A 374 10.90 -0.70 -3.06
CA ILE A 374 11.75 -1.62 -3.82
C ILE A 374 13.23 -1.21 -3.71
N MET A 375 13.52 0.10 -3.89
CA MET A 375 14.87 0.63 -3.72
C MET A 375 15.40 0.39 -2.29
N GLY A 376 14.54 0.51 -1.29
CA GLY A 376 14.89 0.32 0.12
C GLY A 376 15.35 -1.10 0.48
N ARG A 377 15.13 -2.09 -0.37
CA ARG A 377 15.63 -3.46 -0.17
C ARG A 377 17.16 -3.57 -0.22
N SER A 378 17.86 -2.56 -0.76
CA SER A 378 19.32 -2.46 -0.71
C SER A 378 19.74 -1.07 -0.27
N LEU A 379 20.73 -0.96 0.62
CA LEU A 379 21.26 0.34 1.08
C LEU A 379 21.93 1.13 -0.06
N TRP A 380 22.41 0.46 -1.11
CA TRP A 380 23.10 1.03 -2.26
C TRP A 380 22.16 1.51 -3.38
N ALA A 381 21.00 0.86 -3.50
CA ALA A 381 20.12 1.07 -4.64
C ALA A 381 19.60 2.51 -4.77
N PRO A 382 19.14 3.20 -3.71
CA PRO A 382 18.61 4.56 -3.86
C PRO A 382 19.57 5.52 -4.54
N GLN A 383 20.89 5.31 -4.34
CA GLN A 383 21.93 6.14 -4.95
C GLN A 383 22.01 5.95 -6.47
N VAL A 384 21.85 4.72 -6.95
CA VAL A 384 21.89 4.39 -8.38
C VAL A 384 20.77 5.09 -9.16
N PHE A 385 19.64 5.38 -8.52
CA PHE A 385 18.48 6.05 -9.10
C PHE A 385 18.39 7.55 -8.79
N ASN A 386 19.43 8.12 -8.19
CA ASN A 386 19.46 9.48 -7.64
C ASN A 386 18.30 9.77 -6.67
N CYS A 387 17.91 8.76 -5.92
CA CYS A 387 16.82 8.78 -4.93
C CYS A 387 17.34 8.63 -3.49
N GLY A 388 18.66 8.77 -3.28
CA GLY A 388 19.31 8.63 -1.97
C GLY A 388 19.26 9.93 -1.15
N ALA A 389 19.19 9.77 0.17
CA ALA A 389 19.43 10.89 1.10
C ALA A 389 20.95 11.11 1.25
N PRO A 390 21.40 12.33 1.52
CA PRO A 390 20.65 13.56 1.80
C PRO A 390 20.24 14.33 0.53
N ASP A 391 20.70 13.92 -0.67
CA ASP A 391 20.54 14.70 -1.90
C ASP A 391 19.08 14.97 -2.24
N THR A 392 18.20 13.98 -2.11
CA THR A 392 16.76 14.19 -2.36
C THR A 392 16.20 15.33 -1.52
N GLY A 393 16.52 15.36 -0.21
CA GLY A 393 16.08 16.44 0.67
C GLY A 393 16.74 17.79 0.35
N ASN A 394 18.00 17.80 -0.05
CA ASN A 394 18.73 19.02 -0.41
C ASN A 394 18.26 19.57 -1.77
N MET A 395 18.05 18.71 -2.75
CA MET A 395 17.41 19.08 -4.01
C MET A 395 16.01 19.62 -3.80
N GLU A 396 15.22 19.05 -2.89
CA GLU A 396 13.89 19.55 -2.55
C GLU A 396 13.92 20.94 -1.92
N VAL A 397 14.92 21.25 -1.07
CA VAL A 397 15.14 22.63 -0.57
C VAL A 397 15.35 23.59 -1.71
N LEU A 398 16.20 23.26 -2.68
CA LEU A 398 16.44 24.09 -3.85
C LEU A 398 15.19 24.21 -4.74
N LEU A 399 14.50 23.10 -5.02
CA LEU A 399 13.26 23.08 -5.79
C LEU A 399 12.17 23.98 -5.18
N ARG A 400 12.04 24.02 -3.85
CA ARG A 400 11.01 24.79 -3.15
C ARG A 400 11.38 26.24 -2.87
N TYR A 401 12.65 26.50 -2.55
CA TYR A 401 13.08 27.76 -1.96
C TYR A 401 14.18 28.49 -2.72
N GLY A 402 14.91 27.77 -3.61
CA GLY A 402 15.98 28.34 -4.40
C GLY A 402 15.50 29.36 -5.43
N ASN A 403 16.35 30.33 -5.76
CA ASN A 403 16.17 31.26 -6.89
C ASN A 403 16.75 30.65 -8.18
N LYS A 404 16.57 31.34 -9.33
CA LYS A 404 17.00 30.85 -10.65
C LYS A 404 18.51 30.55 -10.69
N GLU A 405 19.33 31.43 -10.16
CA GLU A 405 20.79 31.29 -10.13
C GLU A 405 21.21 30.07 -9.28
N GLN A 406 20.61 29.90 -8.09
CA GLN A 406 20.89 28.77 -7.21
C GLN A 406 20.44 27.44 -7.84
N LEU A 407 19.33 27.44 -8.60
CA LEU A 407 18.90 26.26 -9.32
C LEU A 407 19.86 25.90 -10.46
N GLN A 408 20.31 26.89 -11.22
CA GLN A 408 21.25 26.66 -12.32
C GLN A 408 22.63 26.20 -11.83
N GLU A 409 23.13 26.81 -10.76
CA GLU A 409 24.49 26.54 -10.24
C GLU A 409 24.56 25.19 -9.50
N TRP A 410 23.52 24.82 -8.73
CA TRP A 410 23.58 23.70 -7.80
C TRP A 410 22.54 22.59 -8.07
N LEU A 411 21.30 22.96 -8.40
CA LEU A 411 20.26 21.95 -8.57
C LEU A 411 20.47 21.11 -9.83
N ILE A 412 20.80 21.74 -10.97
CA ILE A 412 21.00 21.00 -12.22
C ILE A 412 22.08 19.92 -12.07
N PRO A 413 23.30 20.21 -11.58
CA PRO A 413 24.31 19.17 -11.40
C PRO A 413 23.92 18.08 -10.39
N LEU A 414 23.11 18.41 -9.37
CA LEU A 414 22.56 17.42 -8.44
C LEU A 414 21.55 16.51 -9.13
N LEU A 415 20.65 17.08 -9.95
CA LEU A 415 19.67 16.30 -10.73
C LEU A 415 20.34 15.41 -11.78
N GLU A 416 21.44 15.88 -12.38
CA GLU A 416 22.28 15.08 -13.29
C GLU A 416 23.03 13.96 -12.54
N GLY A 417 23.20 14.11 -11.22
CA GLY A 417 23.99 13.19 -10.39
C GLY A 417 25.50 13.34 -10.55
N THR A 418 25.96 14.45 -11.12
CA THR A 418 27.41 14.76 -11.34
C THR A 418 28.06 15.25 -10.06
N ILE A 419 27.32 15.86 -9.15
CA ILE A 419 27.76 16.24 -7.80
C ILE A 419 26.85 15.65 -6.73
N ARG A 420 27.34 15.67 -5.48
CA ARG A 420 26.61 15.28 -4.28
C ARG A 420 26.54 16.45 -3.30
N SER A 421 25.74 16.29 -2.26
CA SER A 421 25.48 17.32 -1.27
C SER A 421 25.52 16.81 0.15
N GLY A 422 25.66 17.74 1.12
CA GLY A 422 25.51 17.47 2.54
C GLY A 422 24.53 18.45 3.20
N PHE A 423 23.89 18.02 4.30
CA PHE A 423 23.02 18.87 5.10
C PHE A 423 23.61 19.06 6.48
N ALA A 424 24.22 20.23 6.70
CA ALA A 424 24.98 20.59 7.91
C ALA A 424 24.09 21.34 8.90
N MET A 425 23.26 20.60 9.66
CA MET A 425 22.31 21.16 10.62
C MET A 425 22.73 20.89 12.08
N THR A 426 22.90 19.62 12.43
CA THR A 426 23.13 19.19 13.82
C THR A 426 24.52 19.54 14.32
N GLU A 427 24.67 19.74 15.64
CA GLU A 427 25.89 20.16 16.30
C GLU A 427 26.22 19.22 17.48
N PRO A 428 27.51 18.96 17.76
CA PRO A 428 27.89 18.01 18.81
C PRO A 428 27.64 18.51 20.25
N HIS A 429 27.63 19.83 20.46
CA HIS A 429 27.60 20.42 21.80
C HIS A 429 26.22 20.89 22.26
N VAL A 430 25.20 20.79 21.41
CA VAL A 430 23.83 21.18 21.73
C VAL A 430 22.81 20.06 21.42
N ALA A 431 21.67 20.07 22.11
CA ALA A 431 20.58 19.16 21.82
C ALA A 431 19.86 19.55 20.51
N SER A 432 20.40 19.06 19.38
CA SER A 432 19.98 19.45 18.03
C SER A 432 18.60 18.95 17.62
N SER A 433 17.95 18.08 18.40
CA SER A 433 16.53 17.76 18.23
C SER A 433 15.61 18.97 18.42
N ASP A 434 16.03 19.98 19.18
CA ASP A 434 15.49 21.33 19.15
C ASP A 434 16.35 22.19 18.22
N ALA A 435 15.90 22.36 16.98
CA ALA A 435 16.60 23.14 15.95
C ALA A 435 16.89 24.60 16.35
N THR A 436 16.23 25.12 17.40
CA THR A 436 16.46 26.48 17.91
C THR A 436 17.71 26.58 18.79
N ASN A 437 18.28 25.46 19.23
CA ASN A 437 19.49 25.42 20.05
C ASN A 437 20.81 25.56 19.26
N ILE A 438 20.75 25.57 17.92
CA ILE A 438 21.94 25.70 17.06
C ILE A 438 22.75 26.94 17.47
N GLU A 439 24.07 26.79 17.57
CA GLU A 439 25.03 27.83 17.96
C GLU A 439 25.93 28.32 16.80
N CYS A 440 26.03 27.52 15.72
CA CYS A 440 26.76 27.93 14.51
C CYS A 440 26.29 29.31 14.06
N SER A 441 27.23 30.26 13.90
CA SER A 441 26.93 31.63 13.52
C SER A 441 27.10 31.88 12.02
N ILE A 442 26.21 32.68 11.45
CA ILE A 442 26.26 33.17 10.07
C ILE A 442 26.17 34.71 10.13
N LYS A 443 27.30 35.39 10.12
CA LYS A 443 27.33 36.85 10.31
C LYS A 443 27.51 37.55 8.97
N ARG A 444 26.62 38.47 8.64
CA ARG A 444 26.76 39.30 7.41
C ARG A 444 27.89 40.26 7.52
N GLN A 445 28.72 40.33 6.47
CA GLN A 445 29.80 41.27 6.32
C GLN A 445 29.83 41.81 4.87
N GLY A 446 29.20 42.96 4.66
CA GLY A 446 29.02 43.51 3.31
C GLY A 446 28.20 42.58 2.41
N ASP A 447 28.77 42.19 1.27
CA ASP A 447 28.17 41.28 0.29
C ASP A 447 28.51 39.81 0.55
N SER A 448 28.95 39.48 1.75
CA SER A 448 29.32 38.12 2.15
C SER A 448 28.77 37.77 3.51
N TYR A 449 28.76 36.46 3.82
CA TYR A 449 28.52 35.94 5.16
C TYR A 449 29.77 35.18 5.66
N ILE A 450 30.07 35.36 6.94
CA ILE A 450 31.14 34.64 7.63
C ILE A 450 30.50 33.59 8.52
N ILE A 451 30.88 32.32 8.33
CA ILE A 451 30.34 31.17 9.04
C ILE A 451 31.38 30.63 10.02
N ASN A 452 30.97 30.44 11.27
CA ASN A 452 31.78 29.83 12.33
C ASN A 452 30.95 28.85 13.15
N GLY A 453 31.51 27.65 13.40
CA GLY A 453 30.87 26.60 14.22
C GLY A 453 31.27 25.20 13.83
N THR A 454 30.76 24.21 14.55
CA THR A 454 31.01 22.80 14.27
C THR A 454 29.69 22.07 14.00
N LYS A 455 29.67 21.30 12.94
CA LYS A 455 28.55 20.43 12.54
C LYS A 455 28.99 18.99 12.59
N TRP A 456 28.07 18.08 12.89
CA TRP A 456 28.32 16.65 12.85
C TRP A 456 27.13 15.90 12.24
N TRP A 457 27.28 14.61 11.99
CA TRP A 457 26.32 13.80 11.25
C TRP A 457 25.90 14.45 9.93
N THR A 458 26.85 15.14 9.28
CA THR A 458 26.64 15.70 7.96
C THR A 458 26.79 14.58 6.92
N SER A 459 25.71 13.86 6.70
CA SER A 459 25.65 12.72 5.77
C SER A 459 25.96 13.18 4.34
N GLY A 460 26.71 12.36 3.60
CA GLY A 460 27.16 12.63 2.23
C GLY A 460 28.39 13.53 2.12
N ALA A 461 28.85 14.16 3.21
CA ALA A 461 29.97 15.09 3.13
C ALA A 461 31.36 14.41 3.01
N MET A 462 31.44 13.09 3.24
CA MET A 462 32.64 12.30 3.00
C MET A 462 32.80 11.87 1.54
N ASP A 463 31.72 11.90 0.76
CA ASP A 463 31.73 11.48 -0.65
C ASP A 463 32.64 12.41 -1.48
N PRO A 464 33.59 11.89 -2.25
CA PRO A 464 34.51 12.71 -3.05
C PRO A 464 33.82 13.58 -4.10
N ARG A 465 32.56 13.28 -4.45
CA ARG A 465 31.71 14.07 -5.35
C ARG A 465 30.92 15.16 -4.61
N CYS A 466 30.98 15.22 -3.27
CA CYS A 466 30.27 16.25 -2.50
C CYS A 466 30.86 17.64 -2.84
N ARG A 467 30.01 18.54 -3.33
CA ARG A 467 30.37 19.89 -3.73
C ARG A 467 29.65 20.97 -2.95
N ILE A 468 28.45 20.68 -2.46
CA ILE A 468 27.60 21.68 -1.83
C ILE A 468 27.11 21.20 -0.45
N LEU A 469 27.22 22.08 0.54
CA LEU A 469 26.64 21.93 1.87
C LEU A 469 25.52 22.95 2.03
N ILE A 470 24.36 22.51 2.53
CA ILE A 470 23.32 23.40 3.06
C ILE A 470 23.58 23.55 4.55
N VAL A 471 24.08 24.71 4.95
CA VAL A 471 24.48 24.97 6.34
C VAL A 471 23.39 25.77 7.04
N MET A 472 22.92 25.27 8.20
CA MET A 472 22.00 26.00 9.07
C MET A 472 22.76 26.63 10.23
N GLY A 473 22.57 27.94 10.45
CA GLY A 473 23.18 28.67 11.54
C GLY A 473 22.34 29.88 11.92
N LYS A 474 22.71 30.59 13.01
CA LYS A 474 22.04 31.80 13.46
C LYS A 474 22.61 33.03 12.77
N THR A 475 21.73 33.82 12.14
CA THR A 475 22.05 35.16 11.58
C THR A 475 21.73 36.26 12.58
N ASP A 476 20.72 36.09 13.42
CA ASP A 476 20.35 37.05 14.47
C ASP A 476 19.99 36.31 15.77
N PHE A 477 20.86 36.44 16.79
CA PHE A 477 20.68 35.82 18.10
C PHE A 477 19.59 36.52 18.95
N ASN A 478 19.20 37.75 18.58
CA ASN A 478 18.22 38.56 19.32
C ASN A 478 16.80 38.46 18.75
N ALA A 479 16.66 37.87 17.55
CA ALA A 479 15.36 37.68 16.93
C ALA A 479 14.49 36.67 17.71
N ALA A 480 13.19 36.64 17.41
CA ALA A 480 12.29 35.62 17.94
C ALA A 480 12.82 34.20 17.65
N LYS A 481 12.68 33.26 18.60
CA LYS A 481 13.33 31.94 18.65
C LYS A 481 13.35 31.19 17.31
N HIS A 482 12.25 31.21 16.54
CA HIS A 482 12.14 30.56 15.24
C HIS A 482 12.55 31.43 14.04
N LYS A 483 13.04 32.65 14.29
CA LYS A 483 13.55 33.57 13.27
C LYS A 483 15.05 33.86 13.41
N GLN A 484 15.73 33.17 14.33
CA GLN A 484 17.18 33.34 14.54
C GLN A 484 17.98 32.64 13.44
N GLN A 485 17.47 31.53 12.88
CA GLN A 485 18.19 30.62 11.99
C GLN A 485 17.97 31.01 10.52
N SER A 486 19.03 30.85 9.74
CA SER A 486 19.04 30.93 8.27
C SER A 486 19.69 29.68 7.68
N MET A 487 19.50 29.46 6.40
CA MET A 487 20.20 28.43 5.63
C MET A 487 20.98 29.06 4.48
N ILE A 488 22.21 28.61 4.31
CA ILE A 488 23.11 29.12 3.29
C ILE A 488 23.81 27.99 2.54
N LEU A 489 24.00 28.20 1.22
CA LEU A 489 24.71 27.29 0.34
C LEU A 489 26.23 27.55 0.45
N VAL A 490 26.97 26.49 0.70
CA VAL A 490 28.45 26.58 0.88
C VAL A 490 29.13 25.53 0.03
N ASP A 491 29.99 25.96 -0.90
CA ASP A 491 30.86 25.03 -1.65
C ASP A 491 31.86 24.39 -0.66
N VAL A 492 31.94 23.07 -0.63
CA VAL A 492 32.81 22.32 0.29
C VAL A 492 34.30 22.68 0.15
N LYS A 493 34.70 23.25 -1.00
CA LYS A 493 36.08 23.72 -1.27
C LYS A 493 36.37 25.12 -0.74
N THR A 494 35.37 25.78 -0.10
CA THR A 494 35.59 27.12 0.47
C THR A 494 36.63 27.05 1.60
N PRO A 495 37.64 27.94 1.59
CA PRO A 495 38.66 27.98 2.65
C PRO A 495 38.03 28.11 4.03
N GLY A 496 38.60 27.43 5.03
CA GLY A 496 38.10 27.40 6.43
C GLY A 496 37.13 26.25 6.73
N ILE A 497 36.82 25.38 5.76
CA ILE A 497 36.08 24.16 5.97
C ILE A 497 37.03 23.02 6.28
N HIS A 498 36.87 22.40 7.44
CA HIS A 498 37.69 21.26 7.88
C HIS A 498 36.83 20.05 8.17
N ILE A 499 36.90 19.04 7.30
CA ILE A 499 36.31 17.72 7.58
C ILE A 499 37.24 17.01 8.58
N LYS A 500 36.77 16.82 9.82
CA LYS A 500 37.59 16.33 10.93
C LYS A 500 37.70 14.78 10.92
N ARG A 501 36.57 14.10 10.76
CA ARG A 501 36.52 12.63 10.80
C ARG A 501 35.19 12.11 10.25
N PRO A 502 35.15 10.86 9.79
CA PRO A 502 33.89 10.14 9.62
C PRO A 502 33.31 9.74 10.98
N LEU A 503 32.00 9.64 11.04
CA LEU A 503 31.24 9.10 12.19
C LEU A 503 30.68 7.74 11.80
N THR A 504 30.67 6.81 12.73
CA THR A 504 30.24 5.43 12.49
C THR A 504 28.94 5.09 13.23
N VAL A 505 28.13 4.25 12.64
CA VAL A 505 26.92 3.65 13.22
C VAL A 505 27.23 2.21 13.57
N PHE A 506 27.43 1.88 14.84
CA PHE A 506 27.80 0.52 15.26
C PHE A 506 29.00 -0.05 14.49
N GLY A 507 29.96 0.80 14.11
CA GLY A 507 31.15 0.42 13.36
C GLY A 507 31.03 0.57 11.85
N PHE A 508 29.83 0.74 11.29
CA PHE A 508 29.64 1.04 9.86
C PHE A 508 29.84 2.54 9.59
N ASP A 509 30.69 2.90 8.64
CA ASP A 509 30.99 4.30 8.28
C ASP A 509 30.25 4.76 7.01
N ASP A 510 29.48 3.84 6.38
CA ASP A 510 28.68 4.07 5.16
C ASP A 510 29.50 4.68 4.00
N ALA A 511 30.78 4.31 3.90
CA ALA A 511 31.65 4.77 2.81
C ALA A 511 31.15 4.29 1.42
N PRO A 512 31.35 5.10 0.36
CA PRO A 512 32.05 6.39 0.31
C PRO A 512 31.22 7.60 0.74
N HIS A 513 29.94 7.41 0.99
CA HIS A 513 28.96 8.42 1.33
C HIS A 513 29.27 9.11 2.68
N GLY A 514 29.34 8.34 3.75
CA GLY A 514 29.80 8.70 5.07
C GLY A 514 29.01 9.80 5.78
N HIS A 515 29.32 9.96 7.08
CA HIS A 515 28.76 11.01 7.93
C HIS A 515 29.93 11.81 8.52
N ALA A 516 30.04 13.11 8.21
CA ALA A 516 31.18 13.90 8.62
C ALA A 516 30.93 14.74 9.88
N GLU A 517 31.99 14.89 10.70
CA GLU A 517 32.15 16.02 11.60
C GLU A 517 32.94 17.11 10.87
N ILE A 518 32.39 18.33 10.82
CA ILE A 518 32.90 19.45 10.02
C ILE A 518 33.02 20.70 10.89
N THR A 519 34.17 21.35 10.88
CA THR A 519 34.38 22.68 11.49
C THR A 519 34.44 23.75 10.43
N PHE A 520 33.75 24.86 10.66
CA PHE A 520 33.74 26.06 9.86
C PHE A 520 34.50 27.14 10.63
N GLU A 521 35.60 27.61 10.07
CA GLU A 521 36.49 28.62 10.68
C GLU A 521 36.60 29.83 9.73
N ASN A 522 35.87 30.91 10.02
CA ASN A 522 35.78 32.12 9.22
C ASN A 522 35.48 31.86 7.74
N VAL A 523 34.60 30.88 7.47
CA VAL A 523 34.22 30.52 6.11
C VAL A 523 33.43 31.65 5.47
N CYS A 524 33.99 32.26 4.43
CA CYS A 524 33.40 33.40 3.74
C CYS A 524 32.67 32.95 2.48
N VAL A 525 31.37 33.27 2.38
CA VAL A 525 30.53 32.93 1.24
C VAL A 525 29.76 34.15 0.74
N PRO A 526 29.44 34.25 -0.57
CA PRO A 526 28.66 35.36 -1.11
C PRO A 526 27.28 35.48 -0.51
N ALA A 527 26.77 36.69 -0.31
CA ALA A 527 25.45 36.93 0.26
C ALA A 527 24.31 36.33 -0.59
N LYS A 528 24.49 36.18 -1.89
CA LYS A 528 23.54 35.53 -2.80
C LYS A 528 23.29 34.05 -2.50
N ASN A 529 24.16 33.42 -1.69
CA ASN A 529 24.05 32.01 -1.32
C ASN A 529 23.00 31.75 -0.20
N ILE A 530 22.47 32.81 0.45
CA ILE A 530 21.39 32.67 1.43
C ILE A 530 20.13 32.14 0.74
N ILE A 531 19.47 31.15 1.34
CA ILE A 531 18.25 30.55 0.78
C ILE A 531 17.03 31.28 1.38
N LEU A 532 16.13 31.79 0.55
CA LEU A 532 14.85 32.44 0.93
C LEU A 532 15.01 33.71 1.80
N GLY A 533 16.23 34.05 2.25
CA GLY A 533 16.53 35.20 3.10
C GLY A 533 16.81 34.84 4.56
N GLU A 534 17.25 35.87 5.32
CA GLU A 534 17.59 35.73 6.74
C GLU A 534 16.35 35.40 7.60
N GLY A 535 16.55 34.63 8.67
CA GLY A 535 15.49 34.25 9.63
C GLY A 535 14.50 33.19 9.11
N ARG A 536 14.73 32.61 7.93
CA ARG A 536 13.85 31.62 7.31
C ARG A 536 14.36 30.17 7.44
N GLY A 537 15.48 29.95 8.13
CA GLY A 537 16.10 28.64 8.25
C GLY A 537 15.22 27.59 8.93
N PHE A 538 14.47 27.98 9.97
CA PHE A 538 13.54 27.06 10.64
C PHE A 538 12.39 26.62 9.71
N GLU A 539 11.84 27.53 8.93
CA GLU A 539 10.80 27.24 7.92
C GLU A 539 11.29 26.26 6.87
N ILE A 540 12.49 26.50 6.33
CA ILE A 540 13.13 25.61 5.34
C ILE A 540 13.36 24.22 5.93
N ALA A 541 13.86 24.15 7.17
CA ALA A 541 14.07 22.87 7.87
C ALA A 541 12.77 22.06 7.98
N GLN A 542 11.66 22.70 8.38
CA GLN A 542 10.37 22.02 8.48
C GLN A 542 9.84 21.57 7.12
N GLY A 543 10.05 22.36 6.06
CA GLY A 543 9.66 22.01 4.69
C GLY A 543 10.43 20.80 4.14
N ARG A 544 11.75 20.71 4.43
CA ARG A 544 12.62 19.60 4.03
C ARG A 544 12.33 18.31 4.78
N LEU A 545 12.17 18.41 6.10
CA LEU A 545 12.11 17.23 6.96
C LEU A 545 10.80 16.44 6.81
N GLY A 546 9.71 17.06 6.35
CA GLY A 546 8.43 16.38 6.16
C GLY A 546 8.49 15.23 5.15
N PRO A 547 8.75 15.51 3.87
CA PRO A 547 8.92 14.49 2.83
C PRO A 547 10.12 13.57 3.09
N GLY A 548 11.24 14.09 3.61
CA GLY A 548 12.41 13.29 3.97
C GLY A 548 12.10 12.18 4.96
N ARG A 549 11.30 12.46 5.99
CA ARG A 549 10.81 11.47 6.96
C ARG A 549 10.01 10.36 6.29
N LEU A 550 9.14 10.73 5.36
CA LEU A 550 8.32 9.79 4.63
C LEU A 550 9.16 8.87 3.75
N HIS A 551 10.14 9.41 3.01
CA HIS A 551 11.06 8.61 2.18
C HIS A 551 11.87 7.62 3.03
N HIS A 552 12.29 7.99 4.24
CA HIS A 552 12.93 7.05 5.17
C HIS A 552 11.97 5.93 5.58
N CYS A 553 10.71 6.24 5.89
CA CYS A 553 9.71 5.22 6.21
C CYS A 553 9.49 4.27 5.03
N MET A 554 9.34 4.78 3.81
CA MET A 554 9.15 3.96 2.61
C MET A 554 10.33 3.00 2.38
N ARG A 555 11.56 3.48 2.49
CA ARG A 555 12.76 2.62 2.39
C ARG A 555 12.80 1.55 3.47
N LEU A 556 12.43 1.88 4.71
CA LEU A 556 12.41 0.92 5.82
C LEU A 556 11.39 -0.21 5.63
N ILE A 557 10.27 0.03 4.95
CA ILE A 557 9.36 -1.05 4.55
C ILE A 557 10.11 -2.04 3.64
N GLY A 558 10.88 -1.53 2.68
CA GLY A 558 11.71 -2.37 1.79
C GLY A 558 12.80 -3.15 2.53
N VAL A 559 13.48 -2.50 3.47
CA VAL A 559 14.48 -3.14 4.35
C VAL A 559 13.85 -4.30 5.14
N ALA A 560 12.69 -4.05 5.75
CA ALA A 560 11.96 -5.06 6.52
C ALA A 560 11.48 -6.21 5.63
N GLU A 561 10.99 -5.92 4.42
CA GLU A 561 10.58 -6.93 3.43
C GLU A 561 11.76 -7.83 3.03
N ARG A 562 12.95 -7.25 2.83
CA ARG A 562 14.15 -8.04 2.58
C ARG A 562 14.52 -8.92 3.77
N GLY A 563 14.47 -8.38 4.98
CA GLY A 563 14.70 -9.17 6.22
C GLY A 563 13.72 -10.33 6.34
N MET A 564 12.44 -10.09 6.05
CA MET A 564 11.39 -11.11 6.03
C MET A 564 11.68 -12.20 4.99
N HIS A 565 12.06 -11.81 3.77
CA HIS A 565 12.41 -12.75 2.70
C HIS A 565 13.60 -13.64 3.12
N MET A 566 14.68 -13.05 3.62
CA MET A 566 15.87 -13.79 4.09
C MET A 566 15.52 -14.72 5.26
N MET A 567 14.70 -14.28 6.22
CA MET A 567 14.22 -15.09 7.33
C MET A 567 13.46 -16.33 6.85
N VAL A 568 12.53 -16.17 5.90
CA VAL A 568 11.75 -17.28 5.32
C VAL A 568 12.65 -18.25 4.57
N GLN A 569 13.53 -17.75 3.71
CA GLN A 569 14.47 -18.59 2.95
C GLN A 569 15.38 -19.42 3.89
N ARG A 570 15.86 -18.82 4.96
CA ARG A 570 16.63 -19.52 5.97
C ARG A 570 15.81 -20.60 6.67
N ALA A 571 14.58 -20.28 7.02
CA ALA A 571 13.70 -21.19 7.76
C ALA A 571 13.31 -22.45 6.97
N VAL A 572 13.11 -22.33 5.65
CA VAL A 572 12.76 -23.47 4.78
C VAL A 572 13.98 -24.29 4.31
N SER A 573 15.20 -23.77 4.52
CA SER A 573 16.44 -24.46 4.12
C SER A 573 17.23 -25.04 5.29
N ARG A 574 17.19 -24.40 6.49
CA ARG A 574 18.03 -24.79 7.65
C ARG A 574 17.31 -25.78 8.57
N ARG A 575 18.01 -26.82 8.96
CA ARG A 575 17.53 -27.80 9.95
C ARG A 575 18.15 -27.54 11.32
N THR A 576 17.34 -27.64 12.37
CA THR A 576 17.75 -27.60 13.79
C THR A 576 17.00 -28.70 14.56
N PHE A 577 17.69 -29.46 15.40
CA PHE A 577 17.08 -30.57 16.16
C PHE A 577 16.25 -31.53 15.27
N GLY A 578 16.78 -31.89 14.08
CA GLY A 578 16.14 -32.81 13.14
C GLY A 578 15.01 -32.27 12.29
N LYS A 579 14.56 -31.02 12.52
CA LYS A 579 13.46 -30.37 11.80
C LYS A 579 13.94 -29.13 11.04
N LEU A 580 13.20 -28.71 10.00
CA LEU A 580 13.37 -27.36 9.43
C LEU A 580 12.97 -26.31 10.47
N ILE A 581 13.63 -25.15 10.45
CA ILE A 581 13.22 -24.01 11.32
C ILE A 581 11.75 -23.69 11.10
N ALA A 582 11.27 -23.72 9.86
CA ALA A 582 9.86 -23.52 9.50
C ALA A 582 8.87 -24.53 10.12
N GLN A 583 9.34 -25.59 10.75
CA GLN A 583 8.50 -26.59 11.43
C GLN A 583 8.43 -26.41 12.96
N HIS A 584 9.09 -25.37 13.50
CA HIS A 584 9.02 -25.02 14.91
C HIS A 584 7.89 -24.02 15.16
N GLY A 585 6.95 -24.34 16.07
CA GLY A 585 5.73 -23.57 16.28
C GLY A 585 5.96 -22.15 16.77
N SER A 586 6.97 -21.90 17.61
CA SER A 586 7.36 -20.55 18.06
C SER A 586 7.77 -19.67 16.88
N PHE A 587 8.62 -20.21 15.98
CA PHE A 587 9.06 -19.49 14.80
C PHE A 587 7.89 -19.09 13.89
N ILE A 588 6.96 -20.01 13.62
CA ILE A 588 5.79 -19.75 12.76
C ILE A 588 4.96 -18.58 13.33
N SER A 589 4.70 -18.61 14.65
CA SER A 589 3.95 -17.54 15.31
C SER A 589 4.66 -16.18 15.21
N ASP A 590 5.96 -16.14 15.48
CA ASP A 590 6.71 -14.88 15.51
C ASP A 590 6.93 -14.32 14.09
N MET A 591 7.15 -15.18 13.10
CA MET A 591 7.19 -14.79 11.69
C MET A 591 5.84 -14.17 11.24
N ALA A 592 4.72 -14.79 11.62
CA ALA A 592 3.39 -14.26 11.30
C ALA A 592 3.14 -12.89 11.95
N LYS A 593 3.54 -12.68 13.22
CA LYS A 593 3.48 -11.37 13.88
C LYS A 593 4.32 -10.33 13.16
N CYS A 594 5.54 -10.67 12.73
CA CYS A 594 6.38 -9.78 11.94
C CYS A 594 5.68 -9.37 10.63
N ARG A 595 5.02 -10.31 9.92
CA ARG A 595 4.27 -10.00 8.70
C ARG A 595 3.09 -9.07 8.98
N ILE A 596 2.31 -9.30 10.03
CA ILE A 596 1.18 -8.44 10.43
C ILE A 596 1.66 -7.01 10.71
N GLU A 597 2.72 -6.85 11.46
CA GLU A 597 3.27 -5.52 11.79
C GLU A 597 3.82 -4.81 10.54
N LEU A 598 4.48 -5.54 9.65
CA LEU A 598 4.99 -4.99 8.40
C LEU A 598 3.86 -4.47 7.52
N GLU A 599 2.80 -5.27 7.29
CA GLU A 599 1.66 -4.87 6.46
C GLU A 599 0.89 -3.70 7.09
N SER A 600 0.64 -3.73 8.40
CA SER A 600 -0.02 -2.64 9.11
C SER A 600 0.78 -1.34 9.00
N THR A 601 2.10 -1.41 9.13
CA THR A 601 2.98 -0.25 9.02
C THR A 601 3.09 0.25 7.58
N ARG A 602 3.11 -0.66 6.58
CA ARG A 602 3.06 -0.29 5.15
C ARG A 602 1.82 0.56 4.84
N LEU A 603 0.65 0.11 5.30
CA LEU A 603 -0.59 0.87 5.13
C LEU A 603 -0.54 2.24 5.80
N LEU A 604 0.04 2.35 6.98
CA LEU A 604 0.24 3.62 7.68
C LEU A 604 1.16 4.57 6.87
N VAL A 605 2.23 4.05 6.28
CA VAL A 605 3.16 4.84 5.45
C VAL A 605 2.48 5.32 4.16
N LEU A 606 1.69 4.46 3.50
CA LEU A 606 0.93 4.84 2.31
C LEU A 606 -0.15 5.89 2.63
N GLU A 607 -0.84 5.76 3.77
CA GLU A 607 -1.78 6.77 4.24
C GLU A 607 -1.08 8.10 4.53
N ALA A 608 0.12 8.07 5.13
CA ALA A 608 0.90 9.28 5.37
C ALA A 608 1.32 9.97 4.06
N ALA A 609 1.64 9.19 3.03
CA ALA A 609 1.97 9.69 1.70
C ALA A 609 0.75 10.35 1.04
N ASP A 610 -0.39 9.68 1.04
CA ASP A 610 -1.65 10.20 0.49
C ASP A 610 -2.12 11.49 1.20
N GLN A 611 -1.99 11.55 2.53
CA GLN A 611 -2.32 12.77 3.26
C GLN A 611 -1.33 13.91 3.01
N LEU A 612 -0.05 13.60 2.80
CA LEU A 612 0.93 14.61 2.40
C LEU A 612 0.59 15.20 1.03
N ASP A 613 0.24 14.36 0.05
CA ASP A 613 -0.15 14.79 -1.29
C ASP A 613 -1.41 15.66 -1.27
N ARG A 614 -2.45 15.24 -0.54
CA ARG A 614 -3.74 15.95 -0.51
C ARG A 614 -3.77 17.20 0.36
N HIS A 615 -2.99 17.23 1.44
CA HIS A 615 -3.15 18.26 2.47
C HIS A 615 -1.87 19.04 2.78
N GLY A 616 -0.74 18.62 2.25
CA GLY A 616 0.57 19.22 2.51
C GLY A 616 1.12 18.92 3.92
N ASN A 617 2.38 19.24 4.11
CA ASN A 617 3.16 18.86 5.30
C ASN A 617 2.55 19.33 6.64
N LYS A 618 1.98 20.54 6.69
CA LYS A 618 1.44 21.11 7.94
C LYS A 618 0.24 20.32 8.47
N LYS A 619 -0.67 19.90 7.58
CA LYS A 619 -1.87 19.13 7.97
C LYS A 619 -1.53 17.65 8.17
N ALA A 620 -0.64 17.08 7.36
CA ALA A 620 -0.21 15.68 7.45
C ALA A 620 0.76 15.40 8.61
N ARG A 621 1.21 16.41 9.37
CA ARG A 621 2.24 16.27 10.41
C ARG A 621 1.96 15.17 11.44
N GLY A 622 0.70 14.93 11.78
CA GLY A 622 0.29 13.92 12.76
C GLY A 622 0.53 12.50 12.25
N ILE A 623 0.04 12.20 11.05
CA ILE A 623 0.21 10.88 10.43
C ILE A 623 1.68 10.61 10.07
N LEU A 624 2.41 11.64 9.62
CA LEU A 624 3.85 11.55 9.38
C LEU A 624 4.63 11.24 10.66
N ALA A 625 4.25 11.82 11.80
CA ALA A 625 4.84 11.51 13.09
C ALA A 625 4.56 10.04 13.50
N MET A 626 3.31 9.56 13.31
CA MET A 626 2.95 8.16 13.58
C MET A 626 3.78 7.20 12.72
N ALA A 627 3.87 7.43 11.42
CA ALA A 627 4.66 6.62 10.50
C ALA A 627 6.13 6.60 10.90
N LYS A 628 6.70 7.76 11.28
CA LYS A 628 8.11 7.90 11.64
C LYS A 628 8.48 7.17 12.95
N VAL A 629 7.53 6.99 13.87
CA VAL A 629 7.74 6.15 15.08
C VAL A 629 7.53 4.68 14.75
N ALA A 630 6.42 4.34 14.10
CA ALA A 630 6.03 2.95 13.87
C ALA A 630 7.03 2.20 12.96
N THR A 631 7.46 2.85 11.86
CA THR A 631 8.21 2.16 10.80
C THR A 631 9.60 1.68 11.25
N PRO A 632 10.48 2.50 11.84
CA PRO A 632 11.79 1.99 12.27
C PRO A 632 11.68 0.96 13.40
N ASN A 633 10.69 1.07 14.29
CA ASN A 633 10.47 0.09 15.34
C ASN A 633 10.03 -1.26 14.76
N MET A 634 9.13 -1.28 13.78
CA MET A 634 8.72 -2.48 13.03
C MET A 634 9.91 -3.09 12.28
N ALA A 635 10.67 -2.27 11.54
CA ALA A 635 11.81 -2.75 10.76
C ALA A 635 12.88 -3.41 11.65
N LEU A 636 13.20 -2.80 12.79
CA LEU A 636 14.12 -3.38 13.76
C LEU A 636 13.64 -4.73 14.29
N LYS A 637 12.34 -4.87 14.61
CA LYS A 637 11.78 -6.13 15.09
C LYS A 637 11.85 -7.24 14.04
N VAL A 638 11.52 -6.93 12.78
CA VAL A 638 11.61 -7.88 11.67
C VAL A 638 13.07 -8.32 11.44
N LEU A 639 13.99 -7.36 11.42
CA LEU A 639 15.42 -7.63 11.21
C LEU A 639 16.04 -8.39 12.40
N ASP A 640 15.66 -8.06 13.63
CA ASP A 640 16.12 -8.79 14.83
C ASP A 640 15.71 -10.26 14.76
N MET A 641 14.46 -10.54 14.38
CA MET A 641 14.00 -11.91 14.16
C MET A 641 14.73 -12.60 12.99
N ALA A 642 15.03 -11.88 11.92
CA ALA A 642 15.80 -12.41 10.79
C ALA A 642 17.24 -12.75 11.21
N ILE A 643 17.89 -11.88 12.00
CA ILE A 643 19.21 -12.12 12.59
C ILE A 643 19.16 -13.37 13.47
N GLN A 644 18.19 -13.47 14.36
CA GLN A 644 18.02 -14.61 15.28
C GLN A 644 17.91 -15.93 14.52
N VAL A 645 17.14 -15.98 13.44
CA VAL A 645 16.97 -17.18 12.58
C VAL A 645 18.25 -17.56 11.84
N HIS A 646 19.09 -16.58 11.51
CA HIS A 646 20.40 -16.83 10.87
C HIS A 646 21.47 -17.27 11.88
N GLY A 647 21.28 -17.01 13.19
CA GLY A 647 22.26 -17.31 14.22
C GLY A 647 23.54 -16.48 14.03
N ALA A 648 24.71 -17.08 14.20
CA ALA A 648 25.99 -16.39 14.07
C ALA A 648 26.17 -15.67 12.72
N ALA A 649 25.66 -16.23 11.63
CA ALA A 649 25.71 -15.58 10.32
C ALA A 649 24.85 -14.29 10.25
N GLY A 650 23.83 -14.16 11.10
CA GLY A 650 23.00 -12.96 11.16
C GLY A 650 23.69 -11.76 11.79
N VAL A 651 24.66 -11.98 12.70
CA VAL A 651 25.43 -10.91 13.36
C VAL A 651 26.79 -10.66 12.71
N SER A 652 27.17 -11.49 11.73
CA SER A 652 28.44 -11.37 10.99
C SER A 652 28.26 -10.61 9.68
N SER A 653 29.36 -10.28 9.02
CA SER A 653 29.39 -9.73 7.65
C SER A 653 29.06 -10.74 6.55
N ASP A 654 28.79 -12.03 6.87
CA ASP A 654 28.37 -13.03 5.92
C ASP A 654 26.96 -12.77 5.36
N THR A 655 26.19 -11.94 6.05
CA THR A 655 24.88 -11.45 5.60
C THR A 655 24.78 -9.95 5.73
N VAL A 656 23.87 -9.34 4.97
CA VAL A 656 23.59 -7.89 5.06
C VAL A 656 22.76 -7.51 6.31
N LEU A 657 22.28 -8.49 7.09
CA LEU A 657 21.28 -8.26 8.17
C LEU A 657 21.78 -7.33 9.26
N ALA A 658 23.01 -7.51 9.73
CA ALA A 658 23.59 -6.65 10.78
C ALA A 658 23.65 -5.17 10.30
N HIS A 659 24.07 -4.93 9.06
CA HIS A 659 24.13 -3.58 8.48
C HIS A 659 22.74 -2.99 8.28
N LEU A 660 21.77 -3.77 7.76
CA LEU A 660 20.37 -3.33 7.63
C LEU A 660 19.76 -2.96 8.99
N TRP A 661 20.06 -3.74 10.03
CA TRP A 661 19.62 -3.45 11.40
C TRP A 661 20.25 -2.16 11.92
N ALA A 662 21.56 -2.00 11.77
CA ALA A 662 22.30 -0.80 12.20
C ALA A 662 21.74 0.47 11.50
N ALA A 663 21.58 0.43 10.18
CA ALA A 663 21.02 1.51 9.39
C ALA A 663 19.57 1.83 9.83
N SER A 664 18.74 0.81 10.08
CA SER A 664 17.36 1.00 10.56
C SER A 664 17.33 1.65 11.96
N ARG A 665 18.30 1.31 12.83
CA ARG A 665 18.36 1.86 14.19
C ARG A 665 18.63 3.36 14.20
N THR A 666 19.40 3.88 13.25
CA THR A 666 19.65 5.33 13.14
C THR A 666 18.38 6.11 12.89
N LEU A 667 17.42 5.52 12.18
CA LEU A 667 16.19 6.19 11.78
C LEU A 667 15.17 6.35 12.92
N ARG A 668 15.43 5.80 14.11
CA ARG A 668 14.73 6.21 15.34
C ARG A 668 15.24 7.55 15.90
N ILE A 669 16.36 8.05 15.39
CA ILE A 669 17.02 9.28 15.84
C ILE A 669 17.05 10.35 14.74
N ALA A 670 17.50 9.98 13.52
CA ALA A 670 17.63 10.91 12.41
C ALA A 670 16.26 11.50 11.98
N ASP A 671 16.26 12.73 11.51
CA ASP A 671 15.07 13.52 11.10
C ASP A 671 14.04 13.70 12.24
N GLY A 672 14.51 13.67 13.48
CA GLY A 672 13.74 13.76 14.71
C GLY A 672 13.61 12.41 15.42
N PRO A 673 14.00 12.35 16.71
CA PRO A 673 13.90 11.12 17.50
C PRO A 673 12.43 10.78 17.83
N ASP A 674 12.20 9.52 18.22
CA ASP A 674 10.88 9.00 18.60
C ASP A 674 10.16 9.95 19.57
N GLU A 675 10.85 10.51 20.56
CA GLU A 675 10.31 11.39 21.61
C GLU A 675 9.71 12.68 21.02
N VAL A 676 10.34 13.27 20.00
CA VAL A 676 9.82 14.48 19.30
C VAL A 676 8.52 14.18 18.57
N HIS A 677 8.46 13.01 17.93
CA HIS A 677 7.27 12.57 17.19
C HIS A 677 6.13 12.18 18.12
N LEU A 678 6.43 11.41 19.18
CA LEU A 678 5.46 11.05 20.23
C LEU A 678 4.90 12.31 20.91
N GLY A 679 5.76 13.30 21.21
CA GLY A 679 5.30 14.60 21.71
C GLY A 679 4.38 15.35 20.76
N THR A 680 4.63 15.24 19.44
CA THR A 680 3.76 15.83 18.41
C THR A 680 2.39 15.15 18.38
N ILE A 681 2.36 13.81 18.41
CA ILE A 681 1.13 13.00 18.43
C ILE A 681 0.31 13.34 19.67
N ALA A 682 0.93 13.32 20.85
CA ALA A 682 0.27 13.60 22.12
C ALA A 682 -0.34 15.02 22.16
N LYS A 683 0.38 16.03 21.67
CA LYS A 683 -0.15 17.39 21.55
C LYS A 683 -1.38 17.48 20.67
N LEU A 684 -1.40 16.79 19.55
CA LEU A 684 -2.54 16.77 18.64
C LEU A 684 -3.76 16.07 19.25
N GLU A 685 -3.56 14.96 19.97
CA GLU A 685 -4.64 14.29 20.70
C GLU A 685 -5.24 15.17 21.82
N LEU A 686 -4.38 15.80 22.62
CA LEU A 686 -4.83 16.70 23.68
C LEU A 686 -5.55 17.93 23.16
N GLN A 687 -5.22 18.41 21.94
CA GLN A 687 -5.95 19.50 21.28
C GLN A 687 -7.37 19.11 20.92
N LYS A 688 -7.64 17.86 20.53
CA LYS A 688 -9.00 17.38 20.23
C LYS A 688 -9.92 17.40 21.45
N ALA A 689 -9.37 17.18 22.65
CA ALA A 689 -10.15 17.21 23.89
C ALA A 689 -10.55 18.63 24.36
N LYS A 690 -9.98 19.68 23.72
CA LYS A 690 -10.28 21.09 24.03
C LYS A 690 -11.28 21.72 23.05
N LEU A 691 -11.72 20.96 22.06
CA LEU A 691 -12.76 21.30 21.08
C LEU A 691 -14.09 20.66 21.46
#